data_58203abca63f5c25bd46516aecc382c0
#
_entry.id   58203abca63f5c25bd46516aecc382c0
#
_cell.length_a   1.000
_cell.length_b   1.000
_cell.length_c   1.000
_cell.angle_alpha   90.00
_cell.angle_beta   90.00
_cell.angle_gamma   90.00
#
_symmetry.space_group_name_H-M   'P 1'
#
loop_
_entity.id
_entity.type
_entity.pdbx_description
1 polymer ?
#
loop_
_entity_poly.entity_id
_entity_poly.type
_entity_poly.pdbx_seq_one_letter_code
_entity_poly.pdbx_strand_id
1 'polypeptide(L)'
;MKHYLKYILFIFFLVVWASASFAQTIYFPYYGKNKVLYEKFNWTSYKTEHFNIYYYTGSIRVLKNIAEMAESAYQRISTELKHPLSAPVPLIYYRTSTDFEQTNLFQLPGGVLGVAEPILFRIAIQGDMTLDEIQDLIEHELTHIFQYDLLYGGPGGAIYAMSQPPLWIIEGLAEYNTETWSSWSTLIVRDAVLNDRIPELTASGNLYSRHPLPRQPAYDFGHAIYDFIESKHGKTGIREFWHSLKRSPLLGRRDPVKRAFGMKYKEFNHEFKKYLRTRYKHFLLRENPEDYSIPLGPEFPLNPYYFSLSHAVSPSGDIVAVMTQNVKDYDIDIVLISTKDGSVVKNITKGYTLRYEHIKFEIDPSKGKDLAWSSDGDRIAFFARVGQKHSLFILNALTGKIMRKIKIPVDQPSSPCFFPQGEELLFTAFHEGLHDIFKVNLSTEKILNLTEDDFFEKAPTISPDGTKVAYTIHLDTYDKLFLSPVNNLKKRTQLTFGKGNTISPHFSKDSKELYFSGDMRDAYNIYSLNLETGELTRYTDVRTGNFFPIPLPNDPEKVIFASFNKGAFQVFKSELEGEVEKTITFTEPSPDEEFKRFEPIISLEIDDKEIKPYKGLGKLYLTSRPPIDTIVSTDGSIYGGSAISFSDLLGDYTLFLMAYQVRAYRSYQFSFLNQKRRLQYMVNAFQYTQYYYLRSFYDPYWSLRTYRDATAVRKITGVNVSAYYPFNRYHRTQASIGYYNYEEDYFDPLYGAVGLYGMFWNGSILSASVSLIGETTRFKYPYGPIAGNTFALSVSQGLPVSTSFLQNTTVQADLRKYINIGSDTLFAVRFKGFFSRGKNPYVFYWGGNNEVRSASYYSIIANEGWYANLEFRLPLINAASTIIGQIGPIRGTLFFDITRAKIKGYPATFATEFLGYDDQLLPIIREVDAIGSYGYGFEFFFLGLPVHLEFVRRLEFPDLSRPFDWDKKGNFRTRFWIGFDF
;
A
#
# COMPACT_ATOMS: atom_id res chain seq x y z
N MET A 1 17.03 6.28 -41.36
CA MET A 1 16.47 5.96 -40.02
C MET A 1 17.50 5.97 -38.89
N LYS A 2 18.64 5.27 -38.97
CA LYS A 2 19.69 5.29 -37.91
C LYS A 2 20.31 6.68 -37.64
N HIS A 3 20.44 7.58 -38.61
CA HIS A 3 20.95 8.94 -38.41
C HIS A 3 19.90 9.83 -37.72
N TYR A 4 18.63 9.76 -38.07
CA TYR A 4 17.58 10.54 -37.42
C TYR A 4 17.38 10.12 -35.97
N LEU A 5 17.53 8.83 -35.66
CA LEU A 5 17.46 8.33 -34.29
C LEU A 5 18.60 8.88 -33.41
N LYS A 6 19.79 9.04 -33.96
CA LYS A 6 20.92 9.69 -33.26
C LYS A 6 20.65 11.18 -32.97
N TYR A 7 20.03 11.90 -33.91
CA TYR A 7 19.66 13.31 -33.70
C TYR A 7 18.48 13.43 -32.71
N ILE A 8 17.51 12.55 -32.76
CA ILE A 8 16.41 12.50 -31.78
C ILE A 8 16.95 12.16 -30.38
N LEU A 9 17.84 11.17 -30.29
CA LEU A 9 18.51 10.83 -29.03
C LEU A 9 19.42 11.97 -28.55
N PHE A 10 20.11 12.66 -29.43
CA PHE A 10 20.96 13.81 -29.09
C PHE A 10 20.13 15.01 -28.65
N ILE A 11 19.04 15.33 -29.34
CA ILE A 11 18.07 16.35 -28.94
C ILE A 11 17.38 15.97 -27.64
N PHE A 12 16.99 14.71 -27.46
CA PHE A 12 16.44 14.19 -26.20
C PHE A 12 17.45 14.28 -25.06
N PHE A 13 18.72 13.94 -25.30
CA PHE A 13 19.81 14.09 -24.33
C PHE A 13 20.11 15.57 -24.02
N LEU A 14 20.03 16.47 -25.01
CA LEU A 14 20.15 17.91 -24.82
C LEU A 14 18.95 18.46 -24.02
N VAL A 15 17.74 18.01 -24.29
CA VAL A 15 16.54 18.41 -23.55
C VAL A 15 16.58 17.89 -22.11
N VAL A 16 17.00 16.65 -21.91
CA VAL A 16 17.19 16.05 -20.57
C VAL A 16 18.35 16.76 -19.84
N TRP A 17 19.44 17.09 -20.51
CA TRP A 17 20.58 17.79 -19.93
C TRP A 17 20.27 19.26 -19.63
N ALA A 18 19.52 19.92 -20.51
CA ALA A 18 19.00 21.26 -20.26
C ALA A 18 17.97 21.26 -19.10
N SER A 19 17.09 20.25 -19.02
CA SER A 19 16.11 20.14 -17.93
C SER A 19 16.75 19.80 -16.58
N ALA A 20 17.83 19.01 -16.55
CA ALA A 20 18.60 18.77 -15.33
C ALA A 20 19.25 20.06 -14.78
N SER A 21 19.58 21.02 -15.66
CA SER A 21 20.11 22.34 -15.27
C SER A 21 19.04 23.31 -14.74
N PHE A 22 17.74 22.99 -14.95
CA PHE A 22 16.59 23.80 -14.58
C PHE A 22 15.68 23.14 -13.52
N ALA A 23 16.12 22.06 -12.87
CA ALA A 23 15.34 21.37 -11.86
C ALA A 23 14.93 22.33 -10.73
N GLN A 24 13.66 22.68 -10.69
CA GLN A 24 13.04 23.32 -9.54
C GLN A 24 12.99 22.32 -8.38
N THR A 25 12.88 22.82 -7.16
CA THR A 25 12.76 22.00 -5.95
C THR A 25 11.67 20.94 -6.14
N ILE A 26 11.99 19.68 -5.92
CA ILE A 26 11.02 18.58 -5.97
C ILE A 26 9.99 18.81 -4.87
N TYR A 27 8.73 18.92 -5.26
CA TYR A 27 7.64 19.04 -4.31
C TYR A 27 7.25 17.64 -3.80
N PHE A 28 7.37 17.42 -2.50
CA PHE A 28 6.84 16.23 -1.83
C PHE A 28 5.59 16.58 -1.06
N PRO A 29 4.51 15.77 -1.14
CA PRO A 29 3.33 15.99 -0.30
C PRO A 29 3.71 15.91 1.18
N TYR A 30 3.33 16.93 1.94
CA TYR A 30 3.74 17.09 3.34
C TYR A 30 3.03 16.14 4.30
N TYR A 31 1.98 15.49 3.85
CA TYR A 31 1.08 14.71 4.69
C TYR A 31 1.07 13.24 4.29
N GLY A 32 0.98 12.38 5.28
CA GLY A 32 0.86 10.95 5.11
C GLY A 32 0.07 10.35 6.25
N LYS A 33 -0.46 9.16 6.03
CA LYS A 33 -1.16 8.43 7.09
C LYS A 33 -0.21 8.16 8.25
N ASN A 34 -0.75 8.30 9.46
CA ASN A 34 0.03 8.11 10.66
C ASN A 34 0.33 6.63 10.88
N LYS A 35 1.52 6.35 11.38
CA LYS A 35 1.81 5.14 12.12
C LYS A 35 1.35 5.34 13.56
N VAL A 36 0.53 4.44 14.06
CA VAL A 36 -0.01 4.50 15.40
C VAL A 36 0.48 3.29 16.19
N LEU A 37 1.27 3.54 17.21
CA LEU A 37 1.65 2.51 18.17
C LEU A 37 0.58 2.44 19.26
N TYR A 38 -0.28 1.43 19.18
CA TYR A 38 -1.38 1.22 20.12
C TYR A 38 -0.90 0.53 21.38
N GLU A 39 0.08 -0.38 21.27
CA GLU A 39 0.62 -1.15 22.38
C GLU A 39 2.09 -0.84 22.66
N LYS A 40 2.53 -1.20 23.84
CA LYS A 40 3.93 -1.17 24.23
C LYS A 40 4.50 -2.58 24.17
N PHE A 41 5.30 -2.85 23.15
CA PHE A 41 5.99 -4.13 23.04
C PHE A 41 7.19 -4.19 23.98
N ASN A 42 7.23 -5.21 24.85
CA ASN A 42 8.38 -5.49 25.72
C ASN A 42 9.27 -6.54 25.03
N TRP A 43 10.08 -6.08 24.09
CA TRP A 43 10.92 -6.92 23.27
C TRP A 43 11.98 -7.68 24.06
N THR A 44 12.11 -8.96 23.76
CA THR A 44 13.18 -9.87 24.21
C THR A 44 13.92 -10.41 23.00
N SER A 45 15.13 -10.91 23.21
CA SER A 45 15.93 -11.56 22.19
C SER A 45 16.44 -12.90 22.64
N TYR A 46 16.48 -13.85 21.70
CA TYR A 46 17.06 -15.18 21.84
C TYR A 46 18.00 -15.46 20.67
N LYS A 47 19.09 -16.16 20.93
CA LYS A 47 20.07 -16.52 19.88
C LYS A 47 20.02 -18.00 19.58
N THR A 48 19.94 -18.33 18.29
CA THR A 48 20.23 -19.66 17.78
C THR A 48 21.55 -19.66 17.01
N GLU A 49 21.89 -20.71 16.33
CA GLU A 49 23.13 -20.82 15.54
C GLU A 49 23.16 -19.77 14.40
N HIS A 50 22.04 -19.61 13.67
CA HIS A 50 21.98 -18.77 12.48
C HIS A 50 21.07 -17.53 12.65
N PHE A 51 20.38 -17.38 13.79
CA PHE A 51 19.45 -16.26 13.98
C PHE A 51 19.64 -15.55 15.32
N ASN A 52 19.27 -14.25 15.31
CA ASN A 52 18.96 -13.47 16.50
C ASN A 52 17.46 -13.16 16.46
N ILE A 53 16.65 -13.89 17.24
CA ILE A 53 15.18 -13.80 17.22
C ILE A 53 14.74 -12.74 18.22
N TYR A 54 13.92 -11.77 17.75
CA TYR A 54 13.32 -10.70 18.55
C TYR A 54 11.80 -10.91 18.62
N TYR A 55 11.26 -11.00 19.83
CA TYR A 55 9.84 -11.26 20.06
C TYR A 55 9.39 -10.60 21.39
N TYR A 56 8.08 -10.53 21.65
CA TYR A 56 7.53 -9.85 22.83
C TYR A 56 6.39 -10.62 23.51
N THR A 57 6.01 -11.79 23.02
CA THR A 57 4.84 -12.54 23.52
C THR A 57 5.05 -13.16 24.91
N GLY A 58 6.28 -13.36 25.32
CA GLY A 58 6.62 -14.07 26.56
C GLY A 58 6.39 -15.60 26.52
N SER A 59 5.81 -16.13 25.44
CA SER A 59 5.57 -17.56 25.25
C SER A 59 6.79 -18.31 24.75
N ILE A 60 7.29 -19.25 25.54
CA ILE A 60 8.41 -20.13 25.17
C ILE A 60 8.02 -21.03 24.00
N ARG A 61 6.77 -21.48 23.95
CA ARG A 61 6.27 -22.30 22.84
C ARG A 61 6.35 -21.56 21.51
N VAL A 62 5.92 -20.30 21.46
CA VAL A 62 6.02 -19.44 20.26
C VAL A 62 7.49 -19.26 19.87
N LEU A 63 8.38 -18.97 20.82
CA LEU A 63 9.81 -18.83 20.57
C LEU A 63 10.38 -20.12 19.99
N LYS A 64 10.06 -21.27 20.58
CA LYS A 64 10.52 -22.57 20.13
C LYS A 64 10.10 -22.85 18.69
N ASN A 65 8.81 -22.70 18.38
CA ASN A 65 8.29 -22.90 17.02
C ASN A 65 9.03 -22.02 16.00
N ILE A 66 9.17 -20.71 16.28
CA ILE A 66 9.87 -19.78 15.37
C ILE A 66 11.35 -20.16 15.20
N ALA A 67 12.04 -20.56 16.27
CA ALA A 67 13.43 -20.95 16.22
C ALA A 67 13.62 -22.23 15.39
N GLU A 68 12.79 -23.24 15.60
CA GLU A 68 12.82 -24.51 14.87
C GLU A 68 12.52 -24.31 13.38
N MET A 69 11.50 -23.52 13.04
CA MET A 69 11.16 -23.17 11.66
C MET A 69 12.27 -22.37 10.98
N ALA A 70 12.86 -21.39 11.66
CA ALA A 70 13.93 -20.57 11.10
C ALA A 70 15.20 -21.38 10.81
N GLU A 71 15.64 -22.24 11.74
CA GLU A 71 16.79 -23.10 11.52
C GLU A 71 16.54 -24.16 10.44
N SER A 72 15.32 -24.71 10.37
CA SER A 72 14.90 -25.63 9.30
C SER A 72 14.97 -24.96 7.93
N ALA A 73 14.46 -23.74 7.81
CA ALA A 73 14.53 -22.92 6.61
C ALA A 73 15.98 -22.64 6.19
N TYR A 74 16.82 -22.27 7.16
CA TYR A 74 18.25 -22.01 6.89
C TYR A 74 18.97 -23.24 6.36
N GLN A 75 18.79 -24.40 7.02
CA GLN A 75 19.41 -25.65 6.60
C GLN A 75 19.05 -26.01 5.17
N ARG A 76 17.76 -25.88 4.83
CA ARG A 76 17.25 -26.22 3.50
C ARG A 76 17.80 -25.26 2.43
N ILE A 77 17.63 -23.95 2.61
CA ILE A 77 17.99 -22.94 1.61
C ILE A 77 19.52 -22.87 1.42
N SER A 78 20.31 -22.91 2.52
CA SER A 78 21.77 -22.89 2.43
C SER A 78 22.32 -24.10 1.67
N THR A 79 21.71 -25.27 1.85
CA THR A 79 22.06 -26.52 1.15
C THR A 79 21.68 -26.41 -0.34
N GLU A 80 20.50 -25.91 -0.66
CA GLU A 80 20.03 -25.76 -2.05
C GLU A 80 20.84 -24.74 -2.84
N LEU A 81 21.12 -23.58 -2.25
CA LEU A 81 21.92 -22.53 -2.89
C LEU A 81 23.43 -22.79 -2.80
N LYS A 82 23.88 -23.73 -1.96
CA LYS A 82 25.31 -23.98 -1.63
C LYS A 82 26.02 -22.71 -1.20
N HIS A 83 25.36 -21.92 -0.35
CA HIS A 83 25.84 -20.63 0.09
C HIS A 83 25.53 -20.44 1.59
N PRO A 84 26.52 -20.46 2.50
CA PRO A 84 26.29 -20.11 3.90
C PRO A 84 26.31 -18.60 4.08
N LEU A 85 25.47 -18.07 5.00
CA LEU A 85 25.52 -16.67 5.40
C LEU A 85 26.68 -16.42 6.38
N SER A 86 27.26 -15.23 6.30
CA SER A 86 28.45 -14.86 7.07
C SER A 86 28.16 -14.44 8.52
N ALA A 87 26.89 -14.15 8.85
CA ALA A 87 26.46 -13.68 10.17
C ALA A 87 25.02 -14.10 10.46
N PRO A 88 24.67 -14.27 11.75
CA PRO A 88 23.29 -14.57 12.14
C PRO A 88 22.30 -13.50 11.71
N VAL A 89 21.15 -13.95 11.22
CA VAL A 89 20.08 -13.09 10.68
C VAL A 89 19.19 -12.58 11.83
N PRO A 90 18.98 -11.25 11.96
CA PRO A 90 17.98 -10.72 12.87
C PRO A 90 16.58 -11.05 12.37
N LEU A 91 15.80 -11.84 13.13
CA LEU A 91 14.42 -12.20 12.83
C LEU A 91 13.50 -11.53 13.86
N ILE A 92 12.60 -10.67 13.40
CA ILE A 92 11.68 -9.89 14.24
C ILE A 92 10.29 -10.47 14.04
N TYR A 93 9.73 -11.05 15.10
CA TYR A 93 8.44 -11.70 15.08
C TYR A 93 7.37 -10.83 15.74
N TYR A 94 6.34 -10.51 14.98
CA TYR A 94 5.11 -9.88 15.46
C TYR A 94 4.01 -10.93 15.58
N ARG A 95 3.32 -10.96 16.73
CA ARG A 95 2.27 -11.94 16.99
C ARG A 95 1.14 -11.89 15.97
N THR A 96 0.76 -10.69 15.54
CA THR A 96 -0.36 -10.47 14.62
C THR A 96 -0.01 -9.47 13.53
N SER A 97 -0.79 -9.47 12.44
CA SER A 97 -0.69 -8.49 11.36
C SER A 97 -0.95 -7.05 11.86
N THR A 98 -1.88 -6.88 12.82
CA THR A 98 -2.14 -5.56 13.44
C THR A 98 -0.99 -5.06 14.29
N ASP A 99 -0.22 -5.96 14.90
CA ASP A 99 1.03 -5.61 15.59
C ASP A 99 2.15 -5.33 14.58
N PHE A 100 2.23 -6.14 13.51
CA PHE A 100 3.21 -5.96 12.45
C PHE A 100 3.08 -4.62 11.73
N GLU A 101 1.85 -4.14 11.48
CA GLU A 101 1.61 -2.80 10.94
C GLU A 101 2.13 -1.66 11.83
N GLN A 102 2.41 -1.93 13.12
CA GLN A 102 3.03 -0.98 14.05
C GLN A 102 4.56 -0.97 13.97
N THR A 103 5.18 -1.80 13.11
CA THR A 103 6.64 -1.83 12.95
C THR A 103 7.22 -0.46 12.61
N ASN A 104 8.38 -0.12 13.19
CA ASN A 104 9.12 1.09 12.86
C ASN A 104 10.13 0.89 11.71
N LEU A 105 10.21 -0.32 11.15
CA LEU A 105 11.16 -0.64 10.10
C LEU A 105 10.79 0.01 8.76
N PHE A 106 9.50 -0.04 8.42
CA PHE A 106 8.96 0.44 7.13
C PHE A 106 7.58 1.05 7.31
N GLN A 107 7.17 1.83 6.32
CA GLN A 107 5.76 2.16 6.14
C GLN A 107 5.14 1.04 5.29
N LEU A 108 4.49 0.08 5.95
CA LEU A 108 3.90 -1.07 5.29
C LEU A 108 2.61 -0.70 4.55
N PRO A 109 2.47 -1.04 3.27
CA PRO A 109 1.17 -1.10 2.63
C PRO A 109 0.36 -2.25 3.25
N GLY A 110 -0.98 -2.17 3.22
CA GLY A 110 -1.83 -3.28 3.70
C GLY A 110 -1.60 -4.56 2.88
N GLY A 111 -1.65 -5.71 3.54
CA GLY A 111 -1.50 -7.04 2.92
C GLY A 111 -0.06 -7.54 2.80
N VAL A 112 0.93 -6.85 3.36
CA VAL A 112 2.30 -7.35 3.47
C VAL A 112 2.39 -8.28 4.67
N LEU A 113 2.90 -9.50 4.46
CA LEU A 113 3.00 -10.54 5.49
C LEU A 113 4.37 -10.55 6.18
N GLY A 114 5.43 -10.30 5.43
CA GLY A 114 6.81 -10.24 5.88
C GLY A 114 7.62 -9.21 5.10
N VAL A 115 8.82 -8.93 5.54
CA VAL A 115 9.77 -8.04 4.87
C VAL A 115 11.20 -8.45 5.19
N ALA A 116 12.02 -8.61 4.16
CA ALA A 116 13.48 -8.72 4.28
C ALA A 116 14.15 -7.39 3.92
N GLU A 117 15.05 -6.90 4.75
CA GLU A 117 15.70 -5.59 4.59
C GLU A 117 17.19 -5.77 4.23
N PRO A 118 17.62 -5.17 3.08
CA PRO A 118 18.94 -5.47 2.50
C PRO A 118 20.13 -4.78 3.19
N ILE A 119 19.93 -3.78 4.04
CA ILE A 119 21.03 -3.03 4.65
C ILE A 119 21.54 -3.72 5.90
N LEU A 120 20.62 -4.12 6.78
CA LEU A 120 20.93 -4.84 8.02
C LEU A 120 20.71 -6.35 7.92
N PHE A 121 20.30 -6.86 6.76
CA PHE A 121 20.00 -8.27 6.50
C PHE A 121 19.02 -8.85 7.53
N ARG A 122 17.98 -8.10 7.87
CA ARG A 122 16.98 -8.46 8.88
C ARG A 122 15.64 -8.84 8.24
N ILE A 123 14.94 -9.73 8.93
CA ILE A 123 13.62 -10.21 8.56
C ILE A 123 12.61 -9.74 9.59
N ALA A 124 11.44 -9.28 9.18
CA ALA A 124 10.31 -9.03 10.06
C ALA A 124 9.07 -9.72 9.50
N ILE A 125 8.38 -10.51 10.35
CA ILE A 125 7.23 -11.33 9.97
C ILE A 125 6.09 -11.18 10.96
N GLN A 126 4.85 -11.46 10.49
CA GLN A 126 3.67 -11.66 11.33
C GLN A 126 3.41 -13.14 11.59
N GLY A 127 2.65 -13.46 12.66
CA GLY A 127 2.42 -14.82 13.11
C GLY A 127 0.96 -15.25 13.22
N ASP A 128 0.01 -14.49 12.66
CA ASP A 128 -1.40 -14.86 12.66
C ASP A 128 -1.77 -15.71 11.42
N MET A 129 -1.06 -16.84 11.29
CA MET A 129 -1.16 -17.82 10.20
C MET A 129 -0.93 -19.23 10.73
N THR A 130 -1.16 -20.25 9.89
CA THR A 130 -0.80 -21.65 10.22
C THR A 130 0.71 -21.83 10.35
N LEU A 131 1.17 -22.87 11.01
CA LEU A 131 2.61 -23.10 11.23
C LEU A 131 3.39 -23.31 9.93
N ASP A 132 2.80 -24.05 8.99
CA ASP A 132 3.36 -24.23 7.64
C ASP A 132 3.42 -22.92 6.85
N GLU A 133 2.36 -22.07 6.91
CA GLU A 133 2.38 -20.73 6.32
C GLU A 133 3.46 -19.83 6.94
N ILE A 134 3.72 -19.95 8.26
CA ILE A 134 4.83 -19.22 8.92
C ILE A 134 6.18 -19.76 8.44
N GLN A 135 6.32 -21.09 8.28
CA GLN A 135 7.52 -21.71 7.71
C GLN A 135 7.77 -21.16 6.30
N ASP A 136 6.76 -21.22 5.43
CA ASP A 136 6.83 -20.70 4.06
C ASP A 136 7.21 -19.20 4.03
N LEU A 137 6.63 -18.39 4.94
CA LEU A 137 6.98 -16.97 5.05
C LEU A 137 8.42 -16.75 5.50
N ILE A 138 8.91 -17.53 6.47
CA ILE A 138 10.32 -17.47 6.90
C ILE A 138 11.24 -17.85 5.74
N GLU A 139 10.92 -18.88 4.99
CA GLU A 139 11.68 -19.34 3.83
C GLU A 139 11.73 -18.30 2.71
N HIS A 140 10.58 -17.67 2.43
CA HIS A 140 10.47 -16.58 1.49
C HIS A 140 11.40 -15.41 1.86
N GLU A 141 11.25 -14.88 3.08
CA GLU A 141 12.02 -13.72 3.54
C GLU A 141 13.52 -14.06 3.74
N LEU A 142 13.83 -15.26 4.20
CA LEU A 142 15.20 -15.72 4.33
C LEU A 142 15.87 -15.87 2.96
N THR A 143 15.13 -16.32 1.94
CA THR A 143 15.64 -16.38 0.57
C THR A 143 16.09 -15.00 0.10
N HIS A 144 15.37 -13.93 0.43
CA HIS A 144 15.81 -12.55 0.12
C HIS A 144 17.13 -12.21 0.81
N ILE A 145 17.36 -12.66 2.04
CA ILE A 145 18.64 -12.44 2.72
C ILE A 145 19.78 -13.14 1.97
N PHE A 146 19.59 -14.39 1.54
CA PHE A 146 20.56 -15.11 0.72
C PHE A 146 20.80 -14.40 -0.62
N GLN A 147 19.76 -13.89 -1.26
CA GLN A 147 19.86 -13.11 -2.50
C GLN A 147 20.66 -11.82 -2.29
N TYR A 148 20.40 -11.10 -1.21
CA TYR A 148 21.13 -9.87 -0.89
C TYR A 148 22.60 -10.15 -0.57
N ASP A 149 22.90 -11.21 0.16
CA ASP A 149 24.27 -11.60 0.44
C ASP A 149 25.01 -12.03 -0.84
N LEU A 150 24.38 -12.84 -1.67
CA LEU A 150 24.91 -13.23 -2.98
C LEU A 150 25.17 -12.05 -3.91
N LEU A 151 24.28 -11.08 -3.98
CA LEU A 151 24.37 -9.94 -4.91
C LEU A 151 25.20 -8.79 -4.35
N TYR A 152 25.07 -8.50 -3.04
CA TYR A 152 25.56 -7.27 -2.42
C TYR A 152 26.66 -7.48 -1.37
N GLY A 153 26.89 -8.70 -0.92
CA GLY A 153 27.89 -9.03 0.11
C GLY A 153 29.35 -8.86 -0.31
N GLY A 154 29.62 -8.58 -1.59
CA GLY A 154 30.98 -8.36 -2.12
C GLY A 154 31.35 -6.88 -2.29
N PRO A 155 32.59 -6.58 -2.72
CA PRO A 155 33.11 -5.19 -2.92
C PRO A 155 32.27 -4.31 -3.88
N GLY A 156 31.42 -4.91 -4.69
CA GLY A 156 30.54 -4.19 -5.64
C GLY A 156 29.12 -3.94 -5.12
N GLY A 157 28.79 -4.30 -3.89
CA GLY A 157 27.42 -4.31 -3.37
C GLY A 157 26.68 -2.99 -3.43
N ALA A 158 27.35 -1.86 -3.23
CA ALA A 158 26.79 -0.53 -3.37
C ALA A 158 26.29 -0.21 -4.80
N ILE A 159 26.95 -0.75 -5.81
CA ILE A 159 26.61 -0.57 -7.23
C ILE A 159 25.41 -1.42 -7.62
N TYR A 160 25.31 -2.65 -7.09
CA TYR A 160 24.17 -3.53 -7.31
C TYR A 160 22.89 -3.03 -6.64
N ALA A 161 22.99 -2.36 -5.49
CA ALA A 161 21.84 -1.72 -4.84
C ALA A 161 21.17 -0.63 -5.71
N MET A 162 21.92 -0.04 -6.67
CA MET A 162 21.39 0.93 -7.64
C MET A 162 20.73 0.29 -8.87
N SER A 163 20.98 -0.99 -9.17
CA SER A 163 20.38 -1.72 -10.30
C SER A 163 19.80 -3.05 -9.83
N GLN A 164 18.63 -3.00 -9.20
CA GLN A 164 17.94 -4.21 -8.77
C GLN A 164 17.57 -5.10 -9.98
N PRO A 165 17.71 -6.42 -9.87
CA PRO A 165 17.18 -7.34 -10.86
C PRO A 165 15.65 -7.15 -11.02
N PRO A 166 15.09 -7.57 -12.17
CA PRO A 166 13.64 -7.61 -12.32
C PRO A 166 12.94 -8.34 -11.17
N LEU A 167 11.78 -7.84 -10.77
CA LEU A 167 11.06 -8.30 -9.57
C LEU A 167 10.80 -9.82 -9.60
N TRP A 168 10.44 -10.41 -10.76
CA TRP A 168 10.21 -11.85 -10.89
C TRP A 168 11.44 -12.72 -10.57
N ILE A 169 12.66 -12.18 -10.74
CA ILE A 169 13.90 -12.90 -10.39
C ILE A 169 14.03 -13.01 -8.87
N ILE A 170 13.75 -11.91 -8.19
CA ILE A 170 13.88 -11.80 -6.73
C ILE A 170 12.73 -12.54 -6.05
N GLU A 171 11.50 -12.16 -6.34
CA GLU A 171 10.29 -12.75 -5.73
C GLU A 171 10.07 -14.19 -6.18
N GLY A 172 10.36 -14.48 -7.45
CA GLY A 172 10.18 -15.84 -7.98
C GLY A 172 11.06 -16.89 -7.34
N LEU A 173 12.32 -16.58 -6.98
CA LEU A 173 13.14 -17.52 -6.20
C LEU A 173 12.64 -17.64 -4.76
N ALA A 174 12.19 -16.54 -4.17
CA ALA A 174 11.65 -16.56 -2.82
C ALA A 174 10.41 -17.47 -2.74
N GLU A 175 9.47 -17.32 -3.68
CA GLU A 175 8.30 -18.21 -3.80
C GLU A 175 8.67 -19.66 -4.16
N TYR A 176 9.65 -19.87 -5.03
CA TYR A 176 10.10 -21.22 -5.40
C TYR A 176 10.77 -21.96 -4.24
N ASN A 177 11.38 -21.21 -3.33
CA ASN A 177 12.05 -21.79 -2.15
C ASN A 177 11.09 -22.00 -0.96
N THR A 178 9.80 -21.68 -1.05
CA THR A 178 8.81 -22.14 -0.08
C THR A 178 8.57 -23.64 -0.28
N GLU A 179 8.20 -24.34 0.77
CA GLU A 179 8.02 -25.79 0.70
C GLU A 179 6.83 -26.18 -0.16
N THR A 180 5.77 -25.37 -0.14
CA THR A 180 4.53 -25.65 -0.86
C THR A 180 4.14 -24.52 -1.82
N TRP A 181 3.93 -24.88 -3.10
CA TRP A 181 3.27 -23.96 -4.02
C TRP A 181 1.76 -24.06 -3.85
N SER A 182 1.15 -23.01 -3.31
CA SER A 182 -0.24 -23.04 -2.90
C SER A 182 -1.20 -23.34 -4.08
N SER A 183 -2.33 -24.01 -3.77
CA SER A 183 -3.40 -24.26 -4.74
C SER A 183 -3.93 -22.94 -5.33
N TRP A 184 -3.88 -21.85 -4.57
CA TRP A 184 -4.25 -20.49 -4.99
C TRP A 184 -3.30 -19.95 -6.07
N SER A 185 -1.99 -19.96 -5.84
CA SER A 185 -0.99 -19.50 -6.83
C SER A 185 -1.02 -20.35 -8.10
N THR A 186 -1.19 -21.67 -7.95
CA THR A 186 -1.37 -22.59 -9.07
C THR A 186 -2.62 -22.24 -9.90
N LEU A 187 -3.72 -21.89 -9.26
CA LEU A 187 -4.97 -21.46 -9.92
C LEU A 187 -4.75 -20.18 -10.74
N ILE A 188 -4.07 -19.18 -10.21
CA ILE A 188 -3.76 -17.92 -10.91
C ILE A 188 -2.96 -18.18 -12.18
N VAL A 189 -1.90 -19.00 -12.09
CA VAL A 189 -1.07 -19.33 -13.26
C VAL A 189 -1.88 -20.13 -14.27
N ARG A 190 -2.66 -21.11 -13.84
CA ARG A 190 -3.53 -21.93 -14.70
C ARG A 190 -4.56 -21.09 -15.44
N ASP A 191 -5.27 -20.21 -14.73
CA ASP A 191 -6.25 -19.29 -15.36
C ASP A 191 -5.61 -18.45 -16.46
N ALA A 192 -4.44 -17.86 -16.19
CA ALA A 192 -3.76 -17.04 -17.19
C ALA A 192 -3.28 -17.84 -18.40
N VAL A 193 -2.86 -19.10 -18.19
CA VAL A 193 -2.46 -20.00 -19.28
C VAL A 193 -3.65 -20.37 -20.18
N LEU A 194 -4.77 -20.75 -19.56
CA LEU A 194 -5.96 -21.21 -20.29
C LEU A 194 -6.70 -20.08 -21.00
N ASN A 195 -6.54 -18.83 -20.53
CA ASN A 195 -7.11 -17.64 -21.16
C ASN A 195 -6.11 -16.86 -22.05
N ASP A 196 -4.97 -17.46 -22.40
CA ASP A 196 -3.88 -16.88 -23.22
C ASP A 196 -3.37 -15.51 -22.72
N ARG A 197 -3.29 -15.37 -21.37
CA ARG A 197 -2.82 -14.17 -20.66
C ARG A 197 -1.49 -14.37 -19.93
N ILE A 198 -0.68 -15.32 -20.43
CA ILE A 198 0.64 -15.58 -19.86
C ILE A 198 1.49 -14.30 -19.97
N PRO A 199 2.06 -13.81 -18.87
CA PRO A 199 2.95 -12.66 -18.91
C PRO A 199 4.11 -12.84 -19.86
N GLU A 200 4.62 -11.73 -20.40
CA GLU A 200 5.67 -11.73 -21.38
C GLU A 200 6.99 -11.23 -20.82
N LEU A 201 8.05 -12.02 -20.97
CA LEU A 201 9.40 -11.58 -20.66
C LEU A 201 9.89 -10.66 -21.79
N THR A 202 10.12 -9.39 -21.46
CA THR A 202 10.64 -8.42 -22.42
C THR A 202 12.10 -8.68 -22.77
N ALA A 203 12.60 -8.07 -23.82
CA ALA A 203 14.01 -8.14 -24.18
C ALA A 203 14.95 -7.54 -23.12
N SER A 204 14.43 -6.71 -22.21
CA SER A 204 15.15 -6.19 -21.03
C SER A 204 15.07 -7.09 -19.80
N GLY A 205 14.40 -8.24 -19.90
CA GLY A 205 14.23 -9.20 -18.80
C GLY A 205 13.09 -8.86 -17.84
N ASN A 206 12.31 -7.82 -18.07
CA ASN A 206 11.16 -7.51 -17.25
C ASN A 206 9.95 -8.36 -17.62
N LEU A 207 9.16 -8.75 -16.63
CA LEU A 207 7.89 -9.44 -16.83
C LEU A 207 6.77 -8.41 -17.06
N TYR A 208 6.18 -8.44 -18.25
CA TYR A 208 5.03 -7.62 -18.59
C TYR A 208 3.74 -8.42 -18.49
N SER A 209 2.81 -7.96 -17.67
CA SER A 209 1.51 -8.60 -17.47
C SER A 209 0.38 -7.59 -17.58
N ARG A 210 -0.76 -8.06 -18.11
CA ARG A 210 -2.05 -7.36 -18.06
C ARG A 210 -2.89 -7.77 -16.84
N HIS A 211 -2.28 -8.44 -15.87
CA HIS A 211 -2.98 -8.88 -14.67
C HIS A 211 -3.48 -7.68 -13.86
N PRO A 212 -4.68 -7.77 -13.24
CA PRO A 212 -5.25 -6.70 -12.43
C PRO A 212 -4.36 -6.25 -11.28
N LEU A 213 -3.67 -7.18 -10.63
CA LEU A 213 -2.69 -6.90 -9.58
C LEU A 213 -1.28 -6.85 -10.20
N PRO A 214 -0.71 -5.67 -10.45
CA PRO A 214 0.48 -5.55 -11.31
C PRO A 214 1.75 -6.20 -10.74
N ARG A 215 1.81 -6.46 -9.44
CA ARG A 215 2.96 -7.12 -8.79
C ARG A 215 2.78 -8.63 -8.67
N GLN A 216 1.55 -9.12 -8.53
CA GLN A 216 1.24 -10.54 -8.33
C GLN A 216 1.89 -11.47 -9.36
N PRO A 217 1.93 -11.15 -10.68
CA PRO A 217 2.61 -12.00 -11.64
C PRO A 217 4.11 -12.21 -11.39
N ALA A 218 4.77 -11.33 -10.66
CA ALA A 218 6.19 -11.51 -10.34
C ALA A 218 6.40 -12.64 -9.33
N TYR A 219 5.44 -12.89 -8.45
CA TYR A 219 5.43 -13.98 -7.49
C TYR A 219 5.04 -15.29 -8.18
N ASP A 220 3.80 -15.40 -8.64
CA ASP A 220 3.24 -16.66 -9.18
C ASP A 220 3.97 -17.13 -10.46
N PHE A 221 4.17 -16.24 -11.43
CA PHE A 221 4.93 -16.58 -12.64
C PHE A 221 6.45 -16.58 -12.42
N GLY A 222 6.93 -15.86 -11.42
CA GLY A 222 8.32 -15.97 -10.97
C GLY A 222 8.60 -17.37 -10.48
N HIS A 223 7.79 -17.93 -9.58
CA HIS A 223 7.86 -19.33 -9.17
C HIS A 223 7.81 -20.27 -10.38
N ALA A 224 6.81 -20.12 -11.26
CA ALA A 224 6.67 -20.98 -12.43
C ALA A 224 7.87 -20.93 -13.40
N ILE A 225 8.60 -19.80 -13.47
CA ILE A 225 9.84 -19.68 -14.24
C ILE A 225 10.95 -20.50 -13.60
N TYR A 226 11.08 -20.49 -12.26
CA TYR A 226 12.06 -21.32 -11.57
C TYR A 226 11.74 -22.80 -11.66
N ASP A 227 10.48 -23.18 -11.60
CA ASP A 227 9.99 -24.54 -11.88
C ASP A 227 10.38 -24.99 -13.32
N PHE A 228 10.22 -24.11 -14.30
CA PHE A 228 10.66 -24.34 -15.67
C PHE A 228 12.18 -24.51 -15.78
N ILE A 229 12.97 -23.64 -15.09
CA ILE A 229 14.44 -23.75 -15.07
C ILE A 229 14.84 -25.09 -14.46
N GLU A 230 14.26 -25.49 -13.31
CA GLU A 230 14.53 -26.78 -12.69
C GLU A 230 14.18 -27.93 -13.62
N SER A 231 13.03 -27.91 -14.28
CA SER A 231 12.59 -28.97 -15.18
C SER A 231 13.53 -29.19 -16.37
N LYS A 232 14.24 -28.15 -16.82
CA LYS A 232 15.15 -28.18 -17.99
C LYS A 232 16.62 -28.35 -17.61
N HIS A 233 17.05 -27.77 -16.48
CA HIS A 233 18.45 -27.59 -16.11
C HIS A 233 18.77 -28.09 -14.70
N GLY A 234 17.74 -28.58 -13.98
CA GLY A 234 17.89 -29.03 -12.59
C GLY A 234 18.20 -27.87 -11.63
N LYS A 235 18.31 -28.15 -10.33
CA LYS A 235 18.69 -27.16 -9.28
C LYS A 235 20.06 -26.50 -9.58
N THR A 236 20.93 -27.15 -10.33
CA THR A 236 22.21 -26.57 -10.77
C THR A 236 21.97 -25.39 -11.73
N GLY A 237 21.00 -25.49 -12.61
CA GLY A 237 20.62 -24.37 -13.51
C GLY A 237 20.18 -23.12 -12.76
N ILE A 238 19.46 -23.27 -11.65
CA ILE A 238 19.07 -22.15 -10.78
C ILE A 238 20.31 -21.46 -10.19
N ARG A 239 21.27 -22.26 -9.65
CA ARG A 239 22.54 -21.73 -9.10
C ARG A 239 23.37 -21.01 -10.16
N GLU A 240 23.49 -21.58 -11.36
CA GLU A 240 24.21 -20.97 -12.48
C GLU A 240 23.58 -19.67 -12.93
N PHE A 241 22.25 -19.58 -12.93
CA PHE A 241 21.52 -18.36 -13.23
C PHE A 241 21.85 -17.25 -12.22
N TRP A 242 21.84 -17.55 -10.92
CA TRP A 242 22.20 -16.60 -9.87
C TRP A 242 23.68 -16.18 -9.92
N HIS A 243 24.60 -17.11 -10.17
CA HIS A 243 26.02 -16.77 -10.42
C HIS A 243 26.20 -15.89 -11.66
N SER A 244 25.36 -16.05 -12.67
CA SER A 244 25.37 -15.22 -13.87
C SER A 244 24.90 -13.79 -13.58
N LEU A 245 23.94 -13.59 -12.68
CA LEU A 245 23.52 -12.30 -12.18
C LEU A 245 24.66 -11.60 -11.43
N LYS A 246 25.33 -12.28 -10.50
CA LYS A 246 26.46 -11.74 -9.73
C LYS A 246 27.63 -11.27 -10.62
N ARG A 247 27.90 -11.96 -11.72
CA ARG A 247 28.97 -11.63 -12.67
C ARG A 247 28.62 -10.54 -13.68
N SER A 248 27.47 -9.90 -13.57
CA SER A 248 26.98 -8.81 -14.44
C SER A 248 27.19 -7.44 -13.79
N PRO A 249 28.41 -6.90 -13.77
CA PRO A 249 28.58 -5.52 -13.31
C PRO A 249 27.98 -4.54 -14.33
N LEU A 250 27.64 -3.33 -13.86
CA LEU A 250 26.97 -2.23 -14.53
C LEU A 250 27.40 -1.88 -15.97
N LEU A 251 28.59 -2.28 -16.38
CA LEU A 251 29.20 -1.89 -17.65
C LEU A 251 29.02 -2.88 -18.80
N GLY A 252 28.34 -3.98 -18.59
CA GLY A 252 28.03 -4.89 -19.65
C GLY A 252 26.66 -5.52 -19.47
N ARG A 253 25.65 -5.01 -20.16
CA ARG A 253 24.32 -5.64 -20.35
C ARG A 253 24.45 -7.03 -20.98
N ARG A 254 25.17 -7.95 -20.33
CA ARG A 254 25.19 -9.35 -20.75
C ARG A 254 24.01 -10.03 -20.09
N ASP A 255 23.06 -10.40 -20.91
CA ASP A 255 21.86 -11.15 -20.61
C ASP A 255 22.19 -12.36 -19.71
N PRO A 256 21.73 -12.42 -18.44
CA PRO A 256 22.01 -13.53 -17.53
C PRO A 256 21.42 -14.84 -18.03
N VAL A 257 20.28 -14.83 -18.71
CA VAL A 257 19.66 -16.00 -19.34
C VAL A 257 20.58 -16.54 -20.43
N LYS A 258 21.15 -15.65 -21.26
CA LYS A 258 22.11 -16.07 -22.29
C LYS A 258 23.38 -16.69 -21.71
N ARG A 259 23.84 -16.21 -20.55
CA ARG A 259 25.05 -16.76 -19.91
C ARG A 259 24.79 -18.08 -19.22
N ALA A 260 23.65 -18.21 -18.54
CA ALA A 260 23.31 -19.43 -17.82
C ALA A 260 22.85 -20.55 -18.78
N PHE A 261 22.06 -20.21 -19.79
CA PHE A 261 21.34 -21.19 -20.61
C PHE A 261 21.66 -21.12 -22.10
N GLY A 262 22.52 -20.21 -22.56
CA GLY A 262 22.92 -20.08 -23.97
C GLY A 262 21.87 -19.45 -24.90
N MET A 263 20.68 -19.10 -24.39
CA MET A 263 19.53 -18.62 -25.17
C MET A 263 19.19 -17.15 -24.85
N LYS A 264 18.56 -16.44 -25.80
CA LYS A 264 18.07 -15.08 -25.58
C LYS A 264 16.75 -15.10 -24.81
N TYR A 265 16.38 -13.99 -24.15
CA TYR A 265 15.09 -13.86 -23.48
C TYR A 265 13.87 -14.22 -24.34
N LYS A 266 13.87 -13.89 -25.64
CA LYS A 266 12.79 -14.26 -26.56
C LYS A 266 12.62 -15.78 -26.72
N GLU A 267 13.75 -16.51 -26.84
CA GLU A 267 13.77 -17.97 -26.95
C GLU A 267 13.35 -18.60 -25.61
N PHE A 268 13.90 -18.11 -24.53
CA PHE A 268 13.55 -18.54 -23.16
C PHE A 268 12.05 -18.34 -22.88
N ASN A 269 11.48 -17.18 -23.22
CA ASN A 269 10.06 -16.88 -23.07
C ASN A 269 9.19 -17.81 -23.92
N HIS A 270 9.62 -18.15 -25.13
CA HIS A 270 8.91 -19.11 -25.99
C HIS A 270 8.87 -20.51 -25.37
N GLU A 271 10.01 -21.04 -24.90
CA GLU A 271 10.08 -22.34 -24.25
C GLU A 271 9.31 -22.37 -22.93
N PHE A 272 9.37 -21.32 -22.14
CA PHE A 272 8.59 -21.18 -20.92
C PHE A 272 7.07 -21.23 -21.20
N LYS A 273 6.58 -20.44 -22.16
CA LYS A 273 5.17 -20.48 -22.55
C LYS A 273 4.75 -21.86 -23.05
N LYS A 274 5.59 -22.54 -23.80
CA LYS A 274 5.37 -23.92 -24.27
C LYS A 274 5.27 -24.89 -23.09
N TYR A 275 6.18 -24.78 -22.11
CA TYR A 275 6.17 -25.57 -20.89
C TYR A 275 4.83 -25.42 -20.14
N LEU A 276 4.40 -24.20 -19.87
CA LEU A 276 3.14 -23.93 -19.17
C LEU A 276 1.91 -24.46 -19.94
N ARG A 277 1.84 -24.22 -21.25
CA ARG A 277 0.72 -24.73 -22.05
C ARG A 277 0.70 -26.26 -22.06
N THR A 278 1.84 -26.92 -22.07
CA THR A 278 1.91 -28.38 -21.97
C THR A 278 1.47 -28.90 -20.60
N ARG A 279 1.87 -28.22 -19.52
CA ARG A 279 1.49 -28.57 -18.13
C ARG A 279 -0.01 -28.51 -17.91
N TYR A 280 -0.68 -27.48 -18.42
CA TYR A 280 -2.09 -27.22 -18.17
C TYR A 280 -3.05 -27.60 -19.31
N LYS A 281 -2.57 -28.19 -20.43
CA LYS A 281 -3.40 -28.50 -21.59
C LYS A 281 -4.62 -29.40 -21.29
N HIS A 282 -4.50 -30.30 -20.30
CA HIS A 282 -5.58 -31.23 -19.94
C HIS A 282 -6.79 -30.54 -19.32
N PHE A 283 -6.61 -29.34 -18.73
CA PHE A 283 -7.73 -28.53 -18.23
C PHE A 283 -8.58 -27.91 -19.35
N LEU A 284 -8.10 -27.87 -20.59
CA LEU A 284 -8.91 -27.36 -21.73
C LEU A 284 -10.15 -28.23 -22.01
N LEU A 285 -10.16 -29.46 -21.54
CA LEU A 285 -11.32 -30.37 -21.66
C LEU A 285 -12.40 -30.09 -20.62
N ARG A 286 -12.12 -29.29 -19.61
CA ARG A 286 -13.06 -28.92 -18.55
C ARG A 286 -13.82 -27.65 -18.93
N GLU A 287 -14.85 -27.32 -18.17
CA GLU A 287 -15.78 -26.22 -18.43
C GLU A 287 -15.30 -24.88 -17.86
N ASN A 288 -15.71 -23.79 -18.48
CA ASN A 288 -15.69 -22.46 -17.87
C ASN A 288 -16.99 -22.24 -17.09
N PRO A 289 -16.98 -21.36 -16.07
CA PRO A 289 -18.21 -21.07 -15.33
C PRO A 289 -19.34 -20.55 -16.22
N GLU A 290 -19.07 -19.82 -17.28
CA GLU A 290 -20.08 -19.32 -18.22
C GLU A 290 -20.75 -20.40 -19.07
N ASP A 291 -20.17 -21.61 -19.17
CA ASP A 291 -20.72 -22.71 -19.97
C ASP A 291 -21.94 -23.36 -19.32
N TYR A 292 -22.04 -23.32 -17.97
CA TYR A 292 -23.11 -24.00 -17.20
C TYR A 292 -23.81 -23.10 -16.17
N SER A 293 -23.42 -21.82 -16.02
CA SER A 293 -23.94 -20.93 -15.00
C SER A 293 -24.19 -19.52 -15.52
N ILE A 294 -25.00 -18.76 -14.79
CA ILE A 294 -25.37 -17.38 -15.11
C ILE A 294 -24.64 -16.45 -14.15
N PRO A 295 -23.86 -15.45 -14.67
CA PRO A 295 -23.20 -14.47 -13.82
C PRO A 295 -24.21 -13.55 -13.11
N LEU A 296 -23.99 -13.29 -11.82
CA LEU A 296 -24.74 -12.32 -11.03
C LEU A 296 -23.93 -11.05 -10.85
N GLY A 297 -24.57 -9.91 -11.05
CA GLY A 297 -23.95 -8.60 -10.99
C GLY A 297 -23.67 -8.02 -12.36
N PRO A 298 -23.25 -6.75 -12.42
CA PRO A 298 -22.99 -6.06 -13.68
C PRO A 298 -21.81 -6.69 -14.40
N GLU A 299 -21.92 -6.84 -15.70
CA GLU A 299 -20.76 -7.13 -16.55
C GLU A 299 -19.74 -6.00 -16.44
N PHE A 300 -18.52 -6.33 -16.08
CA PHE A 300 -17.43 -5.36 -15.92
C PHE A 300 -16.40 -5.48 -17.04
N PRO A 301 -16.71 -5.08 -18.26
CA PRO A 301 -15.76 -5.16 -19.38
C PRO A 301 -14.60 -4.17 -19.24
N LEU A 302 -14.72 -3.18 -18.36
CA LEU A 302 -13.79 -2.05 -18.24
C LEU A 302 -13.02 -1.98 -16.91
N ASN A 303 -13.29 -2.86 -15.94
CA ASN A 303 -12.62 -2.78 -14.65
C ASN A 303 -12.07 -4.13 -14.17
N PRO A 304 -10.77 -4.40 -14.47
CA PRO A 304 -10.11 -5.64 -14.08
C PRO A 304 -9.82 -5.76 -12.56
N TYR A 305 -10.20 -4.77 -11.74
CA TYR A 305 -9.92 -4.72 -10.29
C TYR A 305 -11.12 -5.10 -9.44
N TYR A 306 -12.15 -5.68 -10.04
CA TYR A 306 -13.36 -6.04 -9.33
C TYR A 306 -13.25 -7.45 -8.74
N PHE A 307 -13.25 -7.54 -7.42
CA PHE A 307 -13.26 -8.81 -6.71
C PHE A 307 -14.62 -8.98 -6.01
N SER A 308 -15.28 -10.10 -6.24
CA SER A 308 -16.57 -10.46 -5.65
C SER A 308 -16.46 -11.86 -5.10
N LEU A 309 -15.73 -12.05 -4.00
CA LEU A 309 -15.47 -13.37 -3.42
C LEU A 309 -16.46 -13.69 -2.30
N SER A 310 -16.42 -12.97 -1.18
CA SER A 310 -17.29 -13.22 -0.04
C SER A 310 -18.71 -12.80 -0.34
N HIS A 311 -19.65 -13.76 -0.23
CA HIS A 311 -21.07 -13.53 -0.45
C HIS A 311 -21.94 -14.26 0.56
N ALA A 312 -23.18 -13.79 0.74
CA ALA A 312 -24.21 -14.42 1.57
C ALA A 312 -25.57 -14.25 0.91
N VAL A 313 -26.35 -15.31 0.87
CA VAL A 313 -27.69 -15.33 0.28
C VAL A 313 -28.72 -15.00 1.34
N SER A 314 -29.73 -14.18 1.01
CA SER A 314 -30.87 -13.90 1.91
C SER A 314 -31.66 -15.16 2.18
N PRO A 315 -32.31 -15.29 3.35
CA PRO A 315 -33.16 -16.46 3.65
C PRO A 315 -34.32 -16.64 2.67
N SER A 316 -34.79 -15.57 2.02
CA SER A 316 -35.80 -15.66 0.96
C SER A 316 -35.22 -16.17 -0.37
N GLY A 317 -33.91 -16.21 -0.55
CA GLY A 317 -33.25 -16.58 -1.81
C GLY A 317 -33.27 -15.50 -2.92
N ASP A 318 -33.90 -14.34 -2.70
CA ASP A 318 -34.10 -13.33 -3.74
C ASP A 318 -32.93 -12.37 -3.90
N ILE A 319 -32.08 -12.25 -2.87
CA ILE A 319 -30.97 -11.29 -2.83
C ILE A 319 -29.69 -12.00 -2.39
N VAL A 320 -28.58 -11.66 -3.03
CA VAL A 320 -27.24 -12.00 -2.56
C VAL A 320 -26.51 -10.72 -2.15
N ALA A 321 -25.95 -10.70 -0.95
CA ALA A 321 -25.00 -9.66 -0.52
C ALA A 321 -23.58 -10.09 -0.92
N VAL A 322 -22.84 -9.20 -1.53
CA VAL A 322 -21.50 -9.48 -2.07
C VAL A 322 -20.54 -8.42 -1.56
N MET A 323 -19.40 -8.86 -1.03
CA MET A 323 -18.26 -7.95 -0.80
C MET A 323 -17.51 -7.74 -2.09
N THR A 324 -17.30 -6.48 -2.45
CA THR A 324 -16.66 -6.12 -3.72
C THR A 324 -15.91 -4.80 -3.61
N GLN A 325 -14.89 -4.63 -4.44
CA GLN A 325 -14.14 -3.38 -4.46
C GLN A 325 -14.89 -2.28 -5.21
N ASN A 326 -15.00 -1.10 -4.61
CA ASN A 326 -15.58 0.06 -5.24
C ASN A 326 -14.58 0.68 -6.23
N VAL A 327 -15.01 0.89 -7.46
CA VAL A 327 -14.16 1.45 -8.53
C VAL A 327 -13.80 2.93 -8.34
N LYS A 328 -14.53 3.67 -7.51
CA LYS A 328 -14.33 5.12 -7.32
C LYS A 328 -13.23 5.44 -6.32
N ASP A 329 -13.15 4.68 -5.24
CA ASP A 329 -12.21 4.92 -4.15
C ASP A 329 -11.38 3.68 -3.77
N TYR A 330 -11.60 2.56 -4.45
CA TYR A 330 -10.95 1.26 -4.23
C TYR A 330 -11.16 0.69 -2.81
N ASP A 331 -12.18 1.17 -2.09
CA ASP A 331 -12.61 0.56 -0.84
C ASP A 331 -13.45 -0.69 -1.09
N ILE A 332 -13.52 -1.56 -0.08
CA ILE A 332 -14.41 -2.71 -0.10
C ILE A 332 -15.79 -2.26 0.38
N ASP A 333 -16.79 -2.55 -0.43
CA ASP A 333 -18.20 -2.28 -0.16
C ASP A 333 -19.00 -3.58 -0.12
N ILE A 334 -20.16 -3.54 0.54
CA ILE A 334 -21.17 -4.59 0.52
C ILE A 334 -22.31 -4.15 -0.39
N VAL A 335 -22.53 -4.91 -1.46
CA VAL A 335 -23.52 -4.63 -2.50
C VAL A 335 -24.57 -5.72 -2.50
N LEU A 336 -25.85 -5.34 -2.56
CA LEU A 336 -26.99 -6.23 -2.71
C LEU A 336 -27.31 -6.42 -4.19
N ILE A 337 -27.41 -7.66 -4.63
CA ILE A 337 -27.68 -8.08 -6.01
C ILE A 337 -28.90 -8.98 -6.04
N SER A 338 -29.81 -8.78 -6.98
CA SER A 338 -30.96 -9.64 -7.23
C SER A 338 -30.52 -11.01 -7.79
N THR A 339 -30.95 -12.11 -7.19
CA THR A 339 -30.66 -13.46 -7.68
C THR A 339 -31.45 -13.81 -8.93
N LYS A 340 -32.51 -13.04 -9.23
CA LYS A 340 -33.39 -13.27 -10.38
C LYS A 340 -32.73 -12.84 -11.71
N ASP A 341 -32.17 -11.63 -11.72
CA ASP A 341 -31.69 -10.98 -12.94
C ASP A 341 -30.28 -10.41 -12.84
N GLY A 342 -29.59 -10.57 -11.70
CA GLY A 342 -28.25 -10.06 -11.45
C GLY A 342 -28.17 -8.53 -11.30
N SER A 343 -29.29 -7.82 -11.25
CA SER A 343 -29.28 -6.35 -11.10
C SER A 343 -28.80 -5.90 -9.71
N VAL A 344 -28.06 -4.81 -9.66
CA VAL A 344 -27.62 -4.19 -8.41
C VAL A 344 -28.81 -3.51 -7.73
N VAL A 345 -29.24 -4.03 -6.59
CA VAL A 345 -30.32 -3.45 -5.78
C VAL A 345 -29.83 -2.24 -5.00
N LYS A 346 -28.71 -2.38 -4.29
CA LYS A 346 -28.18 -1.31 -3.43
C LYS A 346 -26.73 -1.56 -2.99
N ASN A 347 -25.94 -0.49 -2.85
CA ASN A 347 -24.70 -0.52 -2.07
C ASN A 347 -25.02 -0.02 -0.64
N ILE A 348 -24.86 -0.89 0.38
CA ILE A 348 -25.27 -0.62 1.77
C ILE A 348 -24.15 -0.06 2.63
N THR A 349 -22.89 -0.06 2.14
CA THR A 349 -21.72 0.49 2.85
C THR A 349 -21.03 1.60 2.07
N LYS A 350 -21.74 2.20 1.12
CA LYS A 350 -21.20 3.20 0.19
C LYS A 350 -20.30 4.22 0.86
N GLY A 351 -19.06 4.27 0.38
CA GLY A 351 -18.06 5.24 0.74
C GLY A 351 -17.39 4.95 2.09
N TYR A 352 -16.27 5.65 2.29
CA TYR A 352 -15.46 5.61 3.50
C TYR A 352 -16.22 6.26 4.67
N THR A 353 -16.32 5.56 5.79
CA THR A 353 -16.98 6.09 6.99
C THR A 353 -15.98 6.36 8.11
N LEU A 354 -16.25 7.37 8.96
CA LEU A 354 -15.47 7.59 10.19
C LEU A 354 -15.72 6.53 11.28
N ARG A 355 -16.58 5.57 11.02
CA ARG A 355 -17.00 4.52 11.99
C ARG A 355 -16.06 3.32 11.97
N TYR A 356 -15.40 3.06 10.84
CA TYR A 356 -14.37 2.05 10.66
C TYR A 356 -13.32 2.52 9.64
N GLU A 357 -12.14 1.92 9.68
CA GLU A 357 -11.04 2.27 8.77
C GLU A 357 -11.14 1.55 7.43
N HIS A 358 -11.45 0.25 7.48
CA HIS A 358 -11.77 -0.58 6.33
C HIS A 358 -12.55 -1.82 6.76
N ILE A 359 -13.34 -2.38 5.85
CA ILE A 359 -13.99 -3.68 6.00
C ILE A 359 -12.91 -4.75 5.89
N LYS A 360 -12.93 -5.75 6.80
CA LYS A 360 -12.06 -6.91 6.66
C LYS A 360 -12.52 -7.70 5.44
N PHE A 361 -11.60 -8.02 4.58
CA PHE A 361 -11.84 -8.74 3.35
C PHE A 361 -10.64 -9.64 3.04
N GLU A 362 -10.91 -10.92 2.85
CA GLU A 362 -9.91 -11.92 2.50
C GLU A 362 -10.04 -12.30 1.02
N ILE A 363 -8.92 -12.37 0.32
CA ILE A 363 -8.87 -12.73 -1.11
C ILE A 363 -8.70 -14.24 -1.27
N ASP A 364 -8.01 -14.91 -0.33
CA ASP A 364 -7.81 -16.35 -0.35
C ASP A 364 -9.07 -17.08 0.14
N PRO A 365 -9.73 -17.90 -0.72
CA PRO A 365 -10.93 -18.62 -0.33
C PRO A 365 -10.75 -19.60 0.83
N SER A 366 -9.54 -20.10 1.05
CA SER A 366 -9.24 -21.05 2.14
C SER A 366 -9.36 -20.42 3.53
N LYS A 367 -9.25 -19.09 3.61
CA LYS A 367 -9.37 -18.34 4.88
C LYS A 367 -10.82 -18.15 5.33
N GLY A 368 -11.82 -18.59 4.54
CA GLY A 368 -13.25 -18.47 4.84
C GLY A 368 -13.89 -17.21 4.26
N LYS A 369 -15.18 -16.99 4.56
CA LYS A 369 -15.95 -15.84 4.06
C LYS A 369 -16.14 -14.80 5.17
N ASP A 370 -16.11 -13.52 4.82
CA ASP A 370 -16.19 -12.43 5.79
C ASP A 370 -17.58 -11.78 5.90
N LEU A 371 -18.61 -12.43 5.38
CA LEU A 371 -19.99 -11.93 5.31
C LEU A 371 -21.00 -12.99 5.72
N ALA A 372 -21.96 -12.61 6.57
CA ALA A 372 -23.08 -13.47 6.95
C ALA A 372 -24.41 -12.72 6.90
N TRP A 373 -25.48 -13.44 6.52
CA TRP A 373 -26.86 -12.98 6.58
C TRP A 373 -27.59 -13.69 7.71
N SER A 374 -28.40 -12.97 8.50
CA SER A 374 -29.20 -13.58 9.57
C SER A 374 -30.40 -14.33 9.02
N SER A 375 -30.88 -15.32 9.77
CA SER A 375 -32.01 -16.16 9.39
C SER A 375 -33.36 -15.42 9.27
N ASP A 376 -33.51 -14.28 9.98
CA ASP A 376 -34.69 -13.40 9.88
C ASP A 376 -34.68 -12.51 8.60
N GLY A 377 -33.57 -12.47 7.88
CA GLY A 377 -33.41 -11.68 6.66
C GLY A 377 -33.12 -10.19 6.86
N ASP A 378 -33.17 -9.71 8.10
CA ASP A 378 -33.06 -8.28 8.39
C ASP A 378 -31.62 -7.78 8.61
N ARG A 379 -30.67 -8.68 8.90
CA ARG A 379 -29.34 -8.31 9.37
C ARG A 379 -28.23 -8.93 8.55
N ILE A 380 -27.18 -8.13 8.34
CA ILE A 380 -25.90 -8.55 7.72
C ILE A 380 -24.79 -8.28 8.71
N ALA A 381 -23.93 -9.30 8.93
CA ALA A 381 -22.77 -9.25 9.81
C ALA A 381 -21.47 -9.25 9.00
N PHE A 382 -20.52 -8.41 9.41
CA PHE A 382 -19.15 -8.39 8.90
C PHE A 382 -18.20 -7.81 9.94
N PHE A 383 -16.91 -8.03 9.75
CA PHE A 383 -15.87 -7.42 10.57
C PHE A 383 -15.26 -6.22 9.87
N ALA A 384 -14.96 -5.17 10.65
CA ALA A 384 -14.23 -4.00 10.16
C ALA A 384 -13.24 -3.50 11.20
N ARG A 385 -12.14 -2.94 10.74
CA ARG A 385 -11.09 -2.41 11.59
C ARG A 385 -11.51 -1.10 12.23
N VAL A 386 -11.27 -0.99 13.54
CA VAL A 386 -11.51 0.21 14.33
C VAL A 386 -10.30 0.44 15.23
N GLY A 387 -9.36 1.26 14.78
CA GLY A 387 -8.09 1.45 15.47
C GLY A 387 -7.22 0.20 15.43
N GLN A 388 -6.82 -0.30 16.61
CA GLN A 388 -5.98 -1.49 16.72
C GLN A 388 -6.72 -2.80 16.44
N LYS A 389 -7.99 -2.90 16.87
CA LYS A 389 -8.78 -4.13 16.85
C LYS A 389 -9.89 -4.06 15.81
N HIS A 390 -10.41 -5.21 15.48
CA HIS A 390 -11.63 -5.34 14.70
C HIS A 390 -12.88 -5.23 15.58
N SER A 391 -13.97 -4.80 14.99
CA SER A 391 -15.29 -4.84 15.57
C SER A 391 -16.23 -5.60 14.65
N LEU A 392 -17.17 -6.34 15.25
CA LEU A 392 -18.29 -6.90 14.54
C LEU A 392 -19.33 -5.80 14.30
N PHE A 393 -19.72 -5.62 13.05
CA PHE A 393 -20.78 -4.72 12.64
C PHE A 393 -21.99 -5.53 12.21
N ILE A 394 -23.15 -5.15 12.75
CA ILE A 394 -24.44 -5.67 12.31
C ILE A 394 -25.19 -4.52 11.64
N LEU A 395 -25.45 -4.68 10.35
CA LEU A 395 -26.24 -3.72 9.57
C LEU A 395 -27.66 -4.22 9.36
N ASN A 396 -28.62 -3.30 9.26
CA ASN A 396 -29.90 -3.61 8.64
C ASN A 396 -29.68 -3.83 7.13
N ALA A 397 -30.08 -4.99 6.63
CA ALA A 397 -29.80 -5.44 5.28
C ALA A 397 -30.33 -4.50 4.19
N LEU A 398 -31.51 -3.93 4.36
CA LEU A 398 -32.14 -3.06 3.34
C LEU A 398 -31.66 -1.62 3.43
N THR A 399 -31.52 -1.08 4.65
CA THR A 399 -31.19 0.36 4.82
C THR A 399 -29.71 0.64 4.84
N GLY A 400 -28.86 -0.35 5.20
CA GLY A 400 -27.43 -0.19 5.46
C GLY A 400 -27.14 0.54 6.78
N LYS A 401 -28.16 0.78 7.63
CA LYS A 401 -27.98 1.43 8.93
C LYS A 401 -27.28 0.46 9.91
N ILE A 402 -26.24 0.95 10.59
CA ILE A 402 -25.58 0.17 11.65
C ILE A 402 -26.55 0.02 12.82
N MET A 403 -26.91 -1.24 13.12
CA MET A 403 -27.76 -1.61 14.24
C MET A 403 -26.93 -1.85 15.50
N ARG A 404 -25.79 -2.55 15.35
CA ARG A 404 -24.86 -2.84 16.44
C ARG A 404 -23.43 -2.75 15.98
N LYS A 405 -22.54 -2.41 16.94
CA LYS A 405 -21.09 -2.45 16.81
C LYS A 405 -20.51 -3.06 18.07
N ILE A 406 -19.98 -4.28 17.98
CA ILE A 406 -19.42 -5.03 19.10
C ILE A 406 -17.90 -5.06 18.95
N LYS A 407 -17.19 -4.65 19.99
CA LYS A 407 -15.72 -4.70 20.00
C LYS A 407 -15.25 -6.14 20.20
N ILE A 408 -14.39 -6.62 19.32
CA ILE A 408 -13.81 -7.97 19.40
C ILE A 408 -12.42 -7.85 20.07
N PRO A 409 -12.20 -8.47 21.23
CA PRO A 409 -10.93 -8.37 21.95
C PRO A 409 -9.82 -9.26 21.38
N VAL A 410 -10.19 -10.28 20.61
CA VAL A 410 -9.27 -11.21 19.93
C VAL A 410 -8.83 -10.70 18.57
N ASP A 411 -7.79 -11.30 17.98
CA ASP A 411 -7.14 -10.80 16.77
C ASP A 411 -7.71 -11.48 15.53
N GLN A 412 -7.71 -10.77 14.40
CA GLN A 412 -8.11 -11.22 13.07
C GLN A 412 -9.43 -12.01 13.01
N PRO A 413 -10.56 -11.52 13.58
CA PRO A 413 -11.82 -12.22 13.48
C PRO A 413 -12.27 -12.36 12.03
N SER A 414 -12.78 -13.53 11.66
CA SER A 414 -13.27 -13.85 10.31
C SER A 414 -14.43 -14.84 10.34
N SER A 415 -15.00 -15.12 9.18
CA SER A 415 -16.02 -16.15 8.97
C SER A 415 -17.21 -16.06 9.92
N PRO A 416 -17.93 -14.90 9.96
CA PRO A 416 -19.11 -14.78 10.80
C PRO A 416 -20.22 -15.76 10.34
N CYS A 417 -20.94 -16.39 11.28
CA CYS A 417 -22.07 -17.26 11.00
C CYS A 417 -23.13 -17.10 12.11
N PHE A 418 -24.35 -16.68 11.74
CA PHE A 418 -25.46 -16.57 12.71
C PHE A 418 -25.98 -17.91 13.16
N PHE A 419 -26.35 -17.99 14.43
CA PHE A 419 -27.24 -19.06 14.89
C PHE A 419 -28.67 -18.93 14.28
N PRO A 420 -29.41 -20.03 14.09
CA PRO A 420 -30.76 -19.97 13.51
C PRO A 420 -31.71 -19.00 14.23
N GLN A 421 -31.58 -18.83 15.56
CA GLN A 421 -32.38 -17.92 16.38
C GLN A 421 -31.95 -16.45 16.22
N GLY A 422 -30.80 -16.19 15.60
CA GLY A 422 -30.31 -14.84 15.28
C GLY A 422 -29.76 -14.02 16.45
N GLU A 423 -29.66 -14.51 17.66
CA GLU A 423 -29.20 -13.81 18.87
C GLU A 423 -27.73 -14.09 19.19
N GLU A 424 -27.14 -15.09 18.57
CA GLU A 424 -25.75 -15.48 18.73
C GLU A 424 -25.08 -15.61 17.35
N LEU A 425 -23.75 -15.50 17.34
CA LEU A 425 -22.95 -15.62 16.12
C LEU A 425 -21.65 -16.35 16.42
N LEU A 426 -21.28 -17.31 15.56
CA LEU A 426 -19.94 -17.91 15.52
C LEU A 426 -19.02 -17.08 14.65
N PHE A 427 -17.73 -17.13 14.97
CA PHE A 427 -16.65 -16.60 14.14
C PHE A 427 -15.34 -17.28 14.50
N THR A 428 -14.33 -17.19 13.63
CA THR A 428 -12.97 -17.63 13.96
C THR A 428 -12.09 -16.44 14.27
N ALA A 429 -11.10 -16.62 15.13
CA ALA A 429 -10.14 -15.57 15.45
C ALA A 429 -8.84 -16.13 16.05
N PHE A 430 -7.77 -15.34 16.03
CA PHE A 430 -6.53 -15.65 16.72
C PHE A 430 -6.59 -15.24 18.18
N HIS A 431 -6.14 -16.15 19.04
CA HIS A 431 -5.93 -15.90 20.44
C HIS A 431 -4.66 -16.63 20.92
N GLU A 432 -3.66 -15.89 21.41
CA GLU A 432 -2.39 -16.42 21.93
C GLU A 432 -1.64 -17.40 20.98
N GLY A 433 -1.77 -17.17 19.68
CA GLY A 433 -1.09 -17.98 18.65
C GLY A 433 -1.88 -19.21 18.20
N LEU A 434 -3.12 -19.36 18.66
CA LEU A 434 -4.09 -20.37 18.24
C LEU A 434 -5.20 -19.72 17.42
N HIS A 435 -5.80 -20.46 16.52
CA HIS A 435 -6.92 -19.96 15.71
C HIS A 435 -8.15 -20.80 16.00
N ASP A 436 -9.02 -20.25 16.84
CA ASP A 436 -10.15 -20.95 17.44
C ASP A 436 -11.49 -20.44 16.91
N ILE A 437 -12.54 -21.24 17.17
CA ILE A 437 -13.94 -20.86 16.97
C ILE A 437 -14.48 -20.19 18.22
N PHE A 438 -14.97 -18.97 18.04
CA PHE A 438 -15.59 -18.16 19.08
C PHE A 438 -17.08 -18.00 18.86
N LYS A 439 -17.80 -17.79 19.96
CA LYS A 439 -19.21 -17.43 19.98
C LYS A 439 -19.38 -16.04 20.61
N VAL A 440 -20.16 -15.18 20.00
CA VAL A 440 -20.58 -13.91 20.58
C VAL A 440 -22.10 -13.86 20.73
N ASN A 441 -22.56 -13.47 21.92
CA ASN A 441 -23.98 -13.13 22.14
C ASN A 441 -24.19 -11.66 21.81
N LEU A 442 -25.08 -11.38 20.86
CA LEU A 442 -25.27 -10.03 20.31
C LEU A 442 -25.90 -9.05 21.31
N SER A 443 -26.69 -9.56 22.27
CA SER A 443 -27.39 -8.72 23.27
C SER A 443 -26.50 -8.39 24.45
N THR A 444 -25.73 -9.36 24.96
CA THR A 444 -24.87 -9.22 26.15
C THR A 444 -23.44 -8.86 25.79
N GLU A 445 -23.06 -8.96 24.50
CA GLU A 445 -21.69 -8.77 23.98
C GLU A 445 -20.66 -9.76 24.58
N LYS A 446 -21.13 -10.81 25.26
CA LYS A 446 -20.24 -11.84 25.83
C LYS A 446 -19.64 -12.69 24.71
N ILE A 447 -18.32 -12.84 24.75
CA ILE A 447 -17.55 -13.67 23.82
C ILE A 447 -16.99 -14.87 24.56
N LEU A 448 -17.10 -16.06 23.96
CA LEU A 448 -16.62 -17.32 24.48
C LEU A 448 -15.77 -18.03 23.41
N ASN A 449 -14.60 -18.55 23.81
CA ASN A 449 -13.85 -19.50 23.01
C ASN A 449 -14.47 -20.88 23.16
N LEU A 450 -14.73 -21.59 22.06
CA LEU A 450 -15.42 -22.87 22.04
C LEU A 450 -14.52 -24.06 21.77
N THR A 451 -13.37 -23.85 21.15
CA THR A 451 -12.40 -24.90 20.82
C THR A 451 -11.19 -24.87 21.76
N GLU A 452 -10.47 -23.81 21.88
CA GLU A 452 -9.33 -23.61 22.80
C GLU A 452 -8.39 -24.83 22.79
N ASP A 453 -7.83 -25.13 21.62
CA ASP A 453 -6.93 -26.26 21.42
C ASP A 453 -5.83 -25.93 20.39
N ASP A 454 -5.00 -26.91 20.02
CA ASP A 454 -3.83 -26.71 19.16
C ASP A 454 -4.14 -26.88 17.66
N PHE A 455 -5.40 -26.93 17.27
CA PHE A 455 -5.81 -26.99 15.88
C PHE A 455 -6.04 -25.59 15.31
N PHE A 456 -6.10 -25.53 14.01
CA PHE A 456 -6.33 -24.28 13.28
C PHE A 456 -7.69 -24.38 12.55
N GLU A 457 -8.75 -23.92 13.20
CA GLU A 457 -10.12 -23.98 12.68
C GLU A 457 -10.46 -22.78 11.81
N LYS A 458 -11.17 -23.03 10.71
CA LYS A 458 -11.62 -22.03 9.73
C LYS A 458 -13.08 -22.23 9.35
N ALA A 459 -13.73 -21.19 8.86
CA ALA A 459 -15.02 -21.20 8.16
C ALA A 459 -16.15 -22.01 8.85
N PRO A 460 -16.52 -21.73 10.12
CA PRO A 460 -17.60 -22.43 10.79
C PRO A 460 -18.95 -22.10 10.14
N THR A 461 -19.81 -23.12 10.03
CA THR A 461 -21.20 -22.99 9.61
C THR A 461 -22.10 -23.82 10.53
N ILE A 462 -23.31 -23.35 10.83
CA ILE A 462 -24.27 -23.99 11.72
C ILE A 462 -25.36 -24.60 10.88
N SER A 463 -25.77 -25.83 11.23
CA SER A 463 -26.91 -26.48 10.60
C SER A 463 -28.20 -25.69 10.85
N PRO A 464 -29.14 -25.59 9.88
CA PRO A 464 -30.42 -24.90 10.05
C PRO A 464 -31.25 -25.36 11.24
N ASP A 465 -31.12 -26.63 11.66
CA ASP A 465 -31.74 -27.16 12.87
C ASP A 465 -31.06 -26.74 14.19
N GLY A 466 -29.89 -26.09 14.09
CA GLY A 466 -29.11 -25.59 15.23
C GLY A 466 -28.38 -26.64 16.05
N THR A 467 -28.27 -27.90 15.56
CA THR A 467 -27.71 -29.03 16.33
C THR A 467 -26.23 -29.29 16.06
N LYS A 468 -25.76 -28.96 14.86
CA LYS A 468 -24.40 -29.29 14.38
C LYS A 468 -23.64 -28.04 13.88
N VAL A 469 -22.32 -28.09 13.97
CA VAL A 469 -21.41 -27.13 13.37
C VAL A 469 -20.45 -27.89 12.45
N ALA A 470 -20.40 -27.49 11.20
CA ALA A 470 -19.34 -27.92 10.28
C ALA A 470 -18.27 -26.81 10.14
N TYR A 471 -17.02 -27.18 10.06
CA TYR A 471 -15.91 -26.27 9.96
C TYR A 471 -14.70 -26.95 9.30
N THR A 472 -13.69 -26.19 8.98
CA THR A 472 -12.46 -26.68 8.40
C THR A 472 -11.36 -26.69 9.46
N ILE A 473 -10.54 -27.75 9.52
CA ILE A 473 -9.28 -27.79 10.27
C ILE A 473 -8.13 -27.93 9.27
N HIS A 474 -7.08 -27.13 9.49
CA HIS A 474 -5.83 -27.27 8.78
C HIS A 474 -4.99 -28.38 9.37
N LEU A 475 -4.73 -29.44 8.60
CA LEU A 475 -3.96 -30.61 9.00
C LEU A 475 -2.78 -30.79 8.08
N ASP A 476 -1.55 -30.74 8.63
CA ASP A 476 -0.30 -30.80 7.88
C ASP A 476 -0.24 -29.70 6.83
N THR A 477 -0.62 -29.96 5.59
CA THR A 477 -0.63 -29.02 4.46
C THR A 477 -2.02 -28.92 3.79
N TYR A 478 -3.05 -29.56 4.33
CA TYR A 478 -4.37 -29.62 3.72
C TYR A 478 -5.50 -29.22 4.68
N ASP A 479 -6.45 -28.49 4.16
CA ASP A 479 -7.70 -28.15 4.84
C ASP A 479 -8.71 -29.31 4.73
N LYS A 480 -9.27 -29.75 5.87
CA LYS A 480 -10.22 -30.86 5.95
C LYS A 480 -11.50 -30.46 6.67
N LEU A 481 -12.63 -31.02 6.23
CA LEU A 481 -13.93 -30.77 6.83
C LEU A 481 -14.16 -31.64 8.08
N PHE A 482 -14.68 -30.99 9.10
CA PHE A 482 -15.06 -31.58 10.36
C PHE A 482 -16.52 -31.23 10.72
N LEU A 483 -17.14 -32.13 11.49
CA LEU A 483 -18.50 -31.99 12.01
C LEU A 483 -18.48 -32.21 13.53
N SER A 484 -19.15 -31.32 14.27
CA SER A 484 -19.27 -31.43 15.73
C SER A 484 -20.68 -31.06 16.18
N PRO A 485 -21.15 -31.59 17.31
CA PRO A 485 -22.37 -31.11 17.93
C PRO A 485 -22.17 -29.70 18.47
N VAL A 486 -23.17 -28.83 18.32
CA VAL A 486 -23.06 -27.38 18.68
C VAL A 486 -22.73 -27.13 20.16
N ASN A 487 -23.05 -28.07 21.05
CA ASN A 487 -22.79 -27.95 22.48
C ASN A 487 -21.39 -28.41 22.89
N ASN A 488 -20.65 -29.05 22.00
CA ASN A 488 -19.27 -29.50 22.25
C ASN A 488 -18.48 -29.63 20.95
N LEU A 489 -17.78 -28.53 20.54
CA LEU A 489 -17.01 -28.53 19.31
C LEU A 489 -15.73 -29.36 19.38
N LYS A 490 -15.28 -29.75 20.58
CA LYS A 490 -14.14 -30.64 20.75
C LYS A 490 -14.47 -32.11 20.42
N LYS A 491 -15.77 -32.49 20.40
CA LYS A 491 -16.21 -33.79 19.93
C LYS A 491 -16.39 -33.74 18.41
N ARG A 492 -15.31 -33.94 17.68
CA ARG A 492 -15.24 -33.74 16.23
C ARG A 492 -15.16 -35.02 15.44
N THR A 493 -15.80 -35.03 14.27
CA THR A 493 -15.75 -36.12 13.28
C THR A 493 -15.14 -35.59 12.00
N GLN A 494 -14.08 -36.20 11.52
CA GLN A 494 -13.50 -35.88 10.23
C GLN A 494 -14.35 -36.39 9.09
N LEU A 495 -14.72 -35.53 8.15
CA LEU A 495 -15.60 -35.85 7.03
C LEU A 495 -14.83 -36.09 5.71
N THR A 496 -13.68 -35.50 5.52
CA THR A 496 -12.92 -35.57 4.28
C THR A 496 -11.48 -36.00 4.52
N PHE A 497 -10.93 -36.83 3.61
CA PHE A 497 -9.65 -37.51 3.75
C PHE A 497 -8.83 -37.43 2.48
N GLY A 498 -7.54 -37.81 2.55
CA GLY A 498 -6.62 -37.93 1.42
C GLY A 498 -6.00 -36.59 1.04
N LYS A 499 -5.38 -36.53 -0.15
CA LYS A 499 -4.74 -35.32 -0.69
C LYS A 499 -5.79 -34.35 -1.25
N GLY A 500 -5.51 -33.08 -1.12
CA GLY A 500 -6.36 -31.97 -1.57
C GLY A 500 -7.14 -31.30 -0.43
N ASN A 501 -7.50 -30.03 -0.68
CA ASN A 501 -8.21 -29.17 0.25
C ASN A 501 -9.72 -29.35 0.12
N THR A 502 -10.42 -29.23 1.23
CA THR A 502 -11.88 -29.15 1.30
C THR A 502 -12.25 -27.98 2.21
N ILE A 503 -12.87 -26.96 1.65
CA ILE A 503 -13.07 -25.66 2.30
C ILE A 503 -14.51 -25.15 2.14
N SER A 504 -14.87 -24.17 2.97
CA SER A 504 -16.09 -23.38 2.83
C SER A 504 -17.39 -24.22 2.93
N PRO A 505 -17.59 -24.99 4.03
CA PRO A 505 -18.79 -25.80 4.19
C PRO A 505 -20.05 -24.94 4.30
N HIS A 506 -21.17 -25.47 3.78
CA HIS A 506 -22.50 -24.88 3.90
C HIS A 506 -23.57 -25.98 3.94
N PHE A 507 -24.45 -25.96 4.94
CA PHE A 507 -25.52 -26.98 5.07
C PHE A 507 -26.64 -26.74 4.04
N SER A 508 -27.28 -27.86 3.62
CA SER A 508 -28.58 -27.81 2.99
C SER A 508 -29.64 -27.33 3.97
N LYS A 509 -30.80 -26.87 3.48
CA LYS A 509 -31.91 -26.37 4.32
C LYS A 509 -32.47 -27.42 5.28
N ASP A 510 -32.41 -28.68 4.91
CA ASP A 510 -32.87 -29.83 5.72
C ASP A 510 -31.79 -30.39 6.66
N SER A 511 -30.57 -29.77 6.69
CA SER A 511 -29.41 -30.18 7.49
C SER A 511 -28.85 -31.58 7.17
N LYS A 512 -29.20 -32.19 6.03
CA LYS A 512 -28.76 -33.55 5.65
C LYS A 512 -27.53 -33.56 4.76
N GLU A 513 -27.30 -32.50 3.98
CA GLU A 513 -26.17 -32.39 3.08
C GLU A 513 -25.26 -31.22 3.46
N LEU A 514 -23.98 -31.41 3.23
CA LEU A 514 -22.97 -30.41 3.42
C LEU A 514 -22.33 -30.09 2.08
N TYR A 515 -22.58 -28.89 1.53
CA TYR A 515 -21.94 -28.36 0.32
C TYR A 515 -20.61 -27.76 0.67
N PHE A 516 -19.61 -27.92 -0.22
CA PHE A 516 -18.28 -27.38 -0.01
C PHE A 516 -17.49 -27.26 -1.32
N SER A 517 -16.34 -26.59 -1.27
CA SER A 517 -15.38 -26.51 -2.37
C SER A 517 -14.21 -27.44 -2.11
N GLY A 518 -13.80 -28.21 -3.12
CA GLY A 518 -12.68 -29.16 -2.99
C GLY A 518 -11.79 -29.19 -4.22
N ASP A 519 -10.45 -29.28 -4.03
CA ASP A 519 -9.46 -29.37 -5.11
C ASP A 519 -8.92 -30.79 -5.33
N MET A 520 -9.65 -31.81 -4.86
CA MET A 520 -9.28 -33.21 -4.97
C MET A 520 -8.98 -33.68 -6.40
N ARG A 521 -9.37 -32.91 -7.43
CA ARG A 521 -9.08 -33.12 -8.85
C ARG A 521 -8.26 -31.98 -9.44
N ASP A 522 -7.33 -31.44 -8.69
CA ASP A 522 -6.42 -30.35 -9.09
C ASP A 522 -7.11 -29.00 -9.40
N ALA A 523 -8.42 -28.90 -9.18
CA ALA A 523 -9.18 -27.64 -9.28
C ALA A 523 -10.31 -27.65 -8.25
N TYR A 524 -10.59 -26.48 -7.68
CA TYR A 524 -11.70 -26.34 -6.74
C TYR A 524 -13.04 -26.51 -7.46
N ASN A 525 -13.71 -27.60 -7.15
CA ASN A 525 -15.02 -27.93 -7.65
C ASN A 525 -16.06 -27.88 -6.52
N ILE A 526 -17.34 -27.79 -6.86
CA ILE A 526 -18.45 -27.86 -5.92
C ILE A 526 -18.81 -29.32 -5.68
N TYR A 527 -18.89 -29.68 -4.39
CA TYR A 527 -19.28 -30.99 -3.91
C TYR A 527 -20.41 -30.88 -2.89
N SER A 528 -21.20 -31.95 -2.71
CA SER A 528 -21.98 -32.20 -1.48
C SER A 528 -21.59 -33.53 -0.88
N LEU A 529 -21.72 -33.61 0.45
CA LEU A 529 -21.60 -34.84 1.23
C LEU A 529 -22.91 -35.07 1.99
N ASN A 530 -23.57 -36.17 1.71
CA ASN A 530 -24.72 -36.61 2.51
C ASN A 530 -24.23 -37.12 3.86
N LEU A 531 -24.72 -36.53 4.95
CA LEU A 531 -24.21 -36.79 6.29
C LEU A 531 -24.81 -38.11 6.89
N GLU A 532 -25.86 -38.64 6.28
CA GLU A 532 -26.49 -39.92 6.70
C GLU A 532 -25.91 -41.10 5.92
N THR A 533 -25.71 -40.94 4.59
CA THR A 533 -25.28 -42.05 3.71
C THR A 533 -23.78 -42.05 3.45
N GLY A 534 -23.12 -40.93 3.66
CA GLY A 534 -21.69 -40.70 3.29
C GLY A 534 -21.46 -40.52 1.79
N GLU A 535 -22.52 -40.36 0.99
CA GLU A 535 -22.45 -40.20 -0.44
C GLU A 535 -21.84 -38.83 -0.80
N LEU A 536 -20.74 -38.85 -1.58
CA LEU A 536 -20.03 -37.68 -2.08
C LEU A 536 -20.43 -37.43 -3.54
N THR A 537 -21.07 -36.30 -3.80
CA THR A 537 -21.53 -35.89 -5.13
C THR A 537 -20.75 -34.70 -5.62
N ARG A 538 -20.27 -34.74 -6.87
CA ARG A 538 -19.59 -33.62 -7.53
C ARG A 538 -20.53 -32.97 -8.55
N TYR A 539 -20.61 -31.62 -8.52
CA TYR A 539 -21.50 -30.82 -9.39
C TYR A 539 -20.77 -30.09 -10.49
N THR A 540 -19.46 -29.88 -10.40
CA THR A 540 -18.71 -29.12 -11.40
C THR A 540 -17.38 -29.80 -11.75
N ASP A 541 -16.89 -29.60 -12.97
CA ASP A 541 -15.53 -29.97 -13.39
C ASP A 541 -14.89 -28.82 -14.15
N VAL A 542 -14.34 -27.87 -13.38
CA VAL A 542 -13.96 -26.55 -13.91
C VAL A 542 -12.48 -26.42 -14.26
N ARG A 543 -12.18 -25.52 -15.15
CA ARG A 543 -10.81 -25.17 -15.55
C ARG A 543 -10.05 -24.49 -14.44
N THR A 544 -10.74 -23.69 -13.62
CA THR A 544 -10.14 -22.77 -12.64
C THR A 544 -10.53 -23.11 -11.21
N GLY A 545 -11.57 -22.49 -10.65
CA GLY A 545 -12.03 -22.83 -9.30
C GLY A 545 -13.34 -22.15 -8.94
N ASN A 546 -14.21 -22.93 -8.23
CA ASN A 546 -15.47 -22.50 -7.66
C ASN A 546 -15.43 -22.54 -6.13
N PHE A 547 -15.94 -21.49 -5.49
CA PHE A 547 -15.82 -21.26 -4.05
C PHE A 547 -17.14 -20.83 -3.40
N PHE A 548 -17.29 -21.16 -2.12
CA PHE A 548 -18.42 -20.77 -1.27
C PHE A 548 -19.79 -21.17 -1.84
N PRO A 549 -20.03 -22.44 -2.15
CA PRO A 549 -21.32 -22.88 -2.67
C PRO A 549 -22.42 -22.68 -1.61
N ILE A 550 -23.50 -22.00 -1.99
CA ILE A 550 -24.68 -21.77 -1.15
C ILE A 550 -25.91 -22.20 -1.95
N PRO A 551 -26.57 -23.32 -1.60
CA PRO A 551 -27.85 -23.71 -2.21
C PRO A 551 -28.88 -22.61 -2.01
N LEU A 552 -29.70 -22.32 -3.03
CA LEU A 552 -30.73 -21.30 -2.93
C LEU A 552 -31.85 -21.75 -1.97
N PRO A 553 -32.18 -20.97 -0.92
CA PRO A 553 -33.22 -21.38 0.05
C PRO A 553 -34.61 -21.54 -0.54
N ASN A 554 -34.93 -20.84 -1.64
CA ASN A 554 -36.23 -20.91 -2.35
C ASN A 554 -36.22 -21.85 -3.56
N ASP A 555 -35.06 -22.36 -3.97
CA ASP A 555 -34.89 -23.27 -5.10
C ASP A 555 -33.66 -24.17 -4.85
N PRO A 556 -33.83 -25.28 -4.07
CA PRO A 556 -32.71 -26.14 -3.66
C PRO A 556 -31.98 -26.83 -4.81
N GLU A 557 -32.56 -26.87 -6.01
CA GLU A 557 -31.89 -27.37 -7.24
C GLU A 557 -30.89 -26.40 -7.82
N LYS A 558 -30.76 -25.22 -7.24
CA LYS A 558 -29.81 -24.18 -7.67
C LYS A 558 -28.80 -23.78 -6.58
N VAL A 559 -27.62 -23.42 -7.01
CA VAL A 559 -26.52 -22.96 -6.16
C VAL A 559 -25.98 -21.60 -6.59
N ILE A 560 -25.61 -20.77 -5.61
CA ILE A 560 -24.81 -19.57 -5.81
C ILE A 560 -23.40 -19.85 -5.33
N PHE A 561 -22.39 -19.42 -6.12
CA PHE A 561 -20.99 -19.61 -5.82
C PHE A 561 -20.16 -18.48 -6.42
N ALA A 562 -18.95 -18.26 -5.91
CA ALA A 562 -17.95 -17.42 -6.54
C ALA A 562 -17.03 -18.27 -7.41
N SER A 563 -16.73 -17.83 -8.62
CA SER A 563 -15.76 -18.48 -9.50
C SER A 563 -14.63 -17.52 -9.86
N PHE A 564 -13.41 -18.07 -9.89
CA PHE A 564 -12.26 -17.34 -10.40
C PHE A 564 -12.10 -17.64 -11.89
N ASN A 565 -12.20 -16.61 -12.72
CA ASN A 565 -12.07 -16.74 -14.17
C ASN A 565 -11.54 -15.43 -14.77
N LYS A 566 -10.67 -15.53 -15.79
CA LYS A 566 -10.06 -14.37 -16.45
C LYS A 566 -9.41 -13.36 -15.49
N GLY A 567 -8.86 -13.87 -14.36
CA GLY A 567 -8.11 -13.08 -13.36
C GLY A 567 -8.96 -12.30 -12.37
N ALA A 568 -10.24 -12.62 -12.24
CA ALA A 568 -11.15 -12.00 -11.29
C ALA A 568 -12.13 -13.01 -10.71
N PHE A 569 -12.64 -12.71 -9.50
CA PHE A 569 -13.79 -13.41 -8.96
C PHE A 569 -15.08 -12.78 -9.45
N GLN A 570 -16.07 -13.65 -9.74
CA GLN A 570 -17.42 -13.25 -10.04
C GLN A 570 -18.39 -14.24 -9.38
N VAL A 571 -19.56 -13.76 -8.95
CA VAL A 571 -20.61 -14.61 -8.39
C VAL A 571 -21.48 -15.14 -9.52
N PHE A 572 -21.81 -16.44 -9.45
CA PHE A 572 -22.60 -17.15 -10.44
C PHE A 572 -23.77 -17.87 -9.76
N LYS A 573 -24.79 -18.18 -10.57
CA LYS A 573 -25.91 -19.04 -10.22
C LYS A 573 -25.98 -20.19 -11.24
N SER A 574 -26.08 -21.43 -10.75
CA SER A 574 -26.16 -22.65 -11.59
C SER A 574 -27.22 -23.61 -11.09
N GLU A 575 -27.69 -24.48 -11.96
CA GLU A 575 -28.41 -25.71 -11.58
C GLU A 575 -27.46 -26.70 -10.88
N LEU A 576 -27.98 -27.57 -10.00
CA LEU A 576 -27.22 -28.59 -9.30
C LEU A 576 -27.44 -29.96 -10.01
N GLU A 577 -26.73 -30.19 -11.09
CA GLU A 577 -26.65 -31.50 -11.73
C GLU A 577 -25.31 -32.16 -11.35
N GLY A 578 -25.36 -33.25 -10.57
CA GLY A 578 -24.21 -33.88 -9.96
C GLY A 578 -24.01 -35.35 -10.28
N GLU A 579 -22.75 -35.78 -10.19
CA GLU A 579 -22.34 -37.19 -10.31
C GLU A 579 -21.84 -37.70 -8.95
N VAL A 580 -22.35 -38.84 -8.51
CA VAL A 580 -21.84 -39.53 -7.29
C VAL A 580 -20.45 -40.07 -7.60
N GLU A 581 -19.45 -39.56 -6.86
CA GLU A 581 -18.05 -40.01 -7.05
C GLU A 581 -17.70 -41.23 -6.17
N LYS A 582 -18.13 -41.21 -4.93
CA LYS A 582 -17.85 -42.29 -3.95
C LYS A 582 -18.71 -42.16 -2.70
N THR A 583 -18.73 -43.23 -1.88
CA THR A 583 -19.26 -43.16 -0.53
C THR A 583 -18.11 -43.13 0.49
N ILE A 584 -18.17 -42.18 1.43
CA ILE A 584 -17.21 -42.01 2.51
C ILE A 584 -17.80 -42.64 3.79
N THR A 585 -17.01 -43.49 4.46
CA THR A 585 -17.30 -43.95 5.81
C THR A 585 -16.44 -43.16 6.80
N PHE A 586 -17.04 -42.56 7.78
CA PHE A 586 -16.37 -41.84 8.84
C PHE A 586 -16.72 -42.37 10.22
N THR A 587 -15.75 -42.35 11.13
CA THR A 587 -15.89 -42.79 12.52
C THR A 587 -16.26 -41.61 13.41
N GLU A 588 -17.25 -41.73 14.25
CA GLU A 588 -17.78 -40.72 15.16
C GLU A 588 -17.49 -41.00 16.63
N PRO A 589 -16.80 -40.13 17.36
CA PRO A 589 -15.90 -39.07 16.90
C PRO A 589 -14.54 -39.62 16.40
N SER A 590 -13.86 -38.88 15.57
CA SER A 590 -12.49 -39.23 15.17
C SER A 590 -11.52 -38.96 16.31
N PRO A 591 -10.58 -39.88 16.61
CA PRO A 591 -9.56 -39.66 17.64
C PRO A 591 -8.58 -38.50 17.20
N ASP A 592 -8.33 -37.55 18.10
CA ASP A 592 -7.41 -36.42 17.82
C ASP A 592 -5.96 -36.86 17.55
N GLU A 593 -5.56 -38.04 18.05
CA GLU A 593 -4.26 -38.66 17.86
C GLU A 593 -3.99 -39.10 16.41
N GLU A 594 -5.05 -39.25 15.60
CA GLU A 594 -4.92 -39.60 14.18
C GLU A 594 -4.63 -38.36 13.30
N PHE A 595 -4.72 -37.14 13.85
CA PHE A 595 -4.59 -35.92 13.11
C PHE A 595 -3.12 -35.49 13.01
N LYS A 596 -2.58 -35.57 11.81
CA LYS A 596 -1.21 -35.16 11.52
C LYS A 596 -1.09 -33.63 11.56
N ARG A 597 -0.11 -33.14 12.31
CA ARG A 597 0.22 -31.70 12.43
C ARG A 597 1.50 -31.41 11.69
N PHE A 598 1.68 -30.15 11.30
CA PHE A 598 2.94 -29.68 10.76
C PHE A 598 4.03 -29.68 11.85
N GLU A 599 5.19 -30.22 11.54
CA GLU A 599 6.35 -30.25 12.41
C GLU A 599 7.61 -29.81 11.64
N PRO A 600 8.39 -28.84 12.14
CA PRO A 600 9.67 -28.45 11.55
C PRO A 600 10.68 -29.62 11.54
N ILE A 601 11.61 -29.60 10.59
CA ILE A 601 12.64 -30.67 10.45
C ILE A 601 13.63 -30.65 11.63
N ILE A 602 13.98 -29.45 12.11
CA ILE A 602 14.89 -29.26 13.24
C ILE A 602 14.09 -29.10 14.52
N SER A 603 14.47 -29.85 15.56
CA SER A 603 13.96 -29.68 16.91
C SER A 603 15.00 -29.03 17.80
N LEU A 604 14.59 -28.04 18.61
CA LEU A 604 15.47 -27.29 19.51
C LEU A 604 14.96 -27.32 20.95
N GLU A 605 15.91 -27.34 21.90
CA GLU A 605 15.61 -27.03 23.31
C GLU A 605 15.91 -25.56 23.58
N ILE A 606 14.95 -24.86 24.21
CA ILE A 606 15.10 -23.44 24.56
C ILE A 606 15.62 -23.33 25.99
N ASP A 607 16.77 -22.65 26.16
CA ASP A 607 17.26 -22.28 27.48
C ASP A 607 16.73 -20.87 27.86
N ASP A 608 15.84 -20.83 28.81
CA ASP A 608 15.22 -19.58 29.30
C ASP A 608 16.25 -18.57 29.82
N LYS A 609 17.41 -19.03 30.27
CA LYS A 609 18.48 -18.14 30.80
C LYS A 609 19.15 -17.32 29.70
N GLU A 610 19.07 -17.78 28.45
CA GLU A 610 19.61 -17.07 27.29
C GLU A 610 18.63 -16.00 26.73
N ILE A 611 17.40 -15.92 27.22
CA ILE A 611 16.43 -14.90 26.86
C ILE A 611 16.83 -13.58 27.51
N LYS A 612 17.10 -12.54 26.70
CA LYS A 612 17.61 -11.24 27.15
C LYS A 612 16.66 -10.11 26.75
N PRO A 613 16.42 -9.12 27.63
CA PRO A 613 15.67 -7.93 27.26
C PRO A 613 16.37 -7.14 26.14
N TYR A 614 15.62 -6.67 25.14
CA TYR A 614 16.16 -5.83 24.09
C TYR A 614 16.36 -4.39 24.55
N LYS A 615 17.57 -3.84 24.35
CA LYS A 615 17.94 -2.46 24.69
C LYS A 615 18.27 -1.66 23.42
N GLY A 616 17.27 -1.00 22.84
CA GLY A 616 17.38 -0.34 21.53
C GLY A 616 18.47 0.74 21.43
N LEU A 617 18.53 1.68 22.38
CA LEU A 617 19.51 2.79 22.35
C LEU A 617 20.97 2.36 22.55
N GLY A 618 21.22 1.12 22.98
CA GLY A 618 22.58 0.62 23.24
C GLY A 618 23.40 0.38 21.96
N LYS A 619 22.76 0.28 20.79
CA LYS A 619 23.43 0.00 19.54
C LYS A 619 22.64 0.56 18.34
N LEU A 620 23.19 1.56 17.68
CA LEU A 620 22.66 2.13 16.45
C LEU A 620 23.47 1.62 15.24
N TYR A 621 22.76 1.24 14.19
CA TYR A 621 23.31 0.72 12.96
C TYR A 621 23.13 1.73 11.83
N LEU A 622 24.07 1.77 10.89
CA LEU A 622 23.93 2.56 9.67
C LEU A 622 22.82 1.98 8.80
N THR A 623 21.74 2.74 8.60
CA THR A 623 20.55 2.30 7.85
C THR A 623 20.41 2.96 6.47
N SER A 624 21.30 3.87 6.13
CA SER A 624 21.42 4.40 4.78
C SER A 624 22.88 4.35 4.33
N ARG A 625 23.11 3.95 3.09
CA ARG A 625 24.41 4.21 2.43
C ARG A 625 24.35 5.65 1.93
N PRO A 626 25.35 6.49 2.23
CA PRO A 626 25.31 7.89 1.79
C PRO A 626 25.30 7.92 0.26
N PRO A 627 24.27 8.48 -0.37
CA PRO A 627 24.37 8.86 -1.76
C PRO A 627 25.34 10.04 -1.80
N ILE A 628 26.42 9.92 -2.50
CA ILE A 628 27.27 11.07 -2.84
C ILE A 628 26.64 11.68 -4.08
N ASP A 629 25.75 12.64 -3.88
CA ASP A 629 25.15 13.41 -4.95
C ASP A 629 26.06 14.60 -5.24
N THR A 630 26.93 14.45 -6.23
CA THR A 630 27.74 15.55 -6.73
C THR A 630 27.30 15.88 -8.15
N ILE A 631 26.67 17.02 -8.33
CA ILE A 631 26.34 17.57 -9.64
C ILE A 631 27.24 18.77 -9.89
N VAL A 632 28.06 18.69 -10.92
CA VAL A 632 28.85 19.85 -11.40
C VAL A 632 28.00 20.54 -12.45
N SER A 633 27.66 21.80 -12.19
CA SER A 633 26.95 22.64 -13.14
C SER A 633 27.91 23.23 -14.19
N THR A 634 27.37 23.61 -15.35
CA THR A 634 28.12 24.22 -16.44
C THR A 634 28.78 25.55 -16.07
N ASP A 635 28.40 26.19 -14.96
CA ASP A 635 29.05 27.40 -14.41
C ASP A 635 30.15 27.08 -13.38
N GLY A 636 30.53 25.82 -13.23
CA GLY A 636 31.51 25.38 -12.25
C GLY A 636 31.00 25.29 -10.80
N SER A 637 29.71 25.54 -10.56
CA SER A 637 29.16 25.35 -9.23
C SER A 637 29.03 23.84 -8.94
N ILE A 638 29.51 23.43 -7.79
CA ILE A 638 29.40 22.05 -7.29
C ILE A 638 28.21 22.01 -6.37
N TYR A 639 27.26 21.15 -6.73
CA TYR A 639 26.17 20.70 -5.87
C TYR A 639 26.61 19.39 -5.27
N GLY A 640 26.80 19.38 -4.00
CA GLY A 640 27.19 18.17 -3.32
C GLY A 640 26.45 18.04 -2.02
N GLY A 641 26.03 16.84 -1.71
CA GLY A 641 25.40 16.58 -0.45
C GLY A 641 25.46 15.11 -0.07
N SER A 642 25.21 14.84 1.19
CA SER A 642 25.05 13.49 1.72
C SER A 642 24.03 13.49 2.82
N ALA A 643 23.24 12.42 2.86
CA ALA A 643 22.33 12.12 3.95
C ALA A 643 22.67 10.75 4.54
N ILE A 644 22.86 10.67 5.83
CA ILE A 644 23.21 9.45 6.56
C ILE A 644 22.18 9.23 7.65
N SER A 645 21.65 8.02 7.77
CA SER A 645 20.77 7.64 8.87
C SER A 645 21.32 6.45 9.65
N PHE A 646 21.11 6.50 10.94
CA PHE A 646 21.37 5.40 11.87
C PHE A 646 20.08 5.07 12.59
N SER A 647 19.83 3.79 12.80
CA SER A 647 18.69 3.34 13.58
C SER A 647 19.06 2.15 14.45
N ASP A 648 18.31 1.93 15.54
CA ASP A 648 18.36 0.66 16.22
C ASP A 648 17.70 -0.45 15.37
N LEU A 649 17.80 -1.68 15.82
CA LEU A 649 17.36 -2.84 15.04
C LEU A 649 15.85 -2.87 14.80
N LEU A 650 15.06 -2.31 15.71
CA LEU A 650 13.60 -2.24 15.62
C LEU A 650 13.07 -0.94 14.97
N GLY A 651 13.96 0.00 14.66
CA GLY A 651 13.56 1.30 14.09
C GLY A 651 12.94 2.28 15.09
N ASP A 652 13.01 1.96 16.39
CA ASP A 652 12.42 2.80 17.45
C ASP A 652 13.11 4.15 17.58
N TYR A 653 14.40 4.19 17.31
CA TYR A 653 15.26 5.37 17.39
C TYR A 653 15.98 5.61 16.09
N THR A 654 15.85 6.79 15.52
CA THR A 654 16.54 7.16 14.27
C THR A 654 17.34 8.44 14.48
N LEU A 655 18.60 8.39 14.09
CA LEU A 655 19.48 9.55 13.98
C LEU A 655 19.69 9.84 12.50
N PHE A 656 19.39 11.05 12.07
CA PHE A 656 19.53 11.50 10.70
C PHE A 656 20.50 12.67 10.62
N LEU A 657 21.47 12.58 9.71
CA LEU A 657 22.46 13.60 9.44
C LEU A 657 22.40 13.96 7.96
N MET A 658 22.35 15.25 7.66
CA MET A 658 22.33 15.73 6.28
C MET A 658 23.24 16.94 6.13
N ALA A 659 23.99 16.98 5.03
CA ALA A 659 24.81 18.11 4.65
C ALA A 659 24.71 18.37 3.15
N TYR A 660 24.28 19.56 2.75
CA TYR A 660 24.17 19.98 1.37
C TYR A 660 24.87 21.32 1.15
N GLN A 661 25.41 21.50 -0.03
CA GLN A 661 25.95 22.77 -0.47
C GLN A 661 25.39 23.16 -1.83
N VAL A 662 24.94 24.40 -1.95
CA VAL A 662 24.53 25.04 -3.20
C VAL A 662 25.24 26.37 -3.29
N ARG A 663 26.18 26.54 -4.24
CA ARG A 663 27.09 27.69 -4.30
C ARG A 663 27.86 27.88 -2.99
N ALA A 664 27.81 29.10 -2.45
CA ALA A 664 28.42 29.45 -1.16
C ALA A 664 27.58 29.05 0.05
N TYR A 665 26.31 28.64 -0.18
CA TYR A 665 25.37 28.37 0.91
C TYR A 665 25.33 26.87 1.27
N ARG A 666 25.48 26.62 2.55
CA ARG A 666 25.53 25.28 3.12
C ARG A 666 24.28 25.03 3.96
N SER A 667 23.74 23.86 3.85
CA SER A 667 22.62 23.39 4.66
C SER A 667 23.05 22.16 5.45
N TYR A 668 22.73 22.13 6.72
CA TYR A 668 23.01 21.03 7.63
C TYR A 668 21.75 20.68 8.38
N GLN A 669 21.57 19.39 8.65
CA GLN A 669 20.52 18.92 9.54
C GLN A 669 21.03 17.78 10.40
N PHE A 670 20.71 17.84 11.67
CA PHE A 670 20.84 16.79 12.65
C PHE A 670 19.46 16.57 13.25
N SER A 671 18.95 15.35 13.16
CA SER A 671 17.65 14.99 13.72
C SER A 671 17.74 13.70 14.50
N PHE A 672 17.22 13.71 15.72
CA PHE A 672 17.00 12.52 16.53
C PHE A 672 15.49 12.30 16.67
N LEU A 673 15.00 11.18 16.22
CA LEU A 673 13.60 10.78 16.26
C LEU A 673 13.43 9.57 17.18
N ASN A 674 12.49 9.65 18.12
CA ASN A 674 12.05 8.54 18.95
C ASN A 674 10.60 8.20 18.60
N GLN A 675 10.40 6.98 18.08
CA GLN A 675 9.11 6.44 17.66
C GLN A 675 8.66 5.23 18.49
N LYS A 676 9.33 4.93 19.59
CA LYS A 676 9.09 3.74 20.42
C LYS A 676 7.69 3.69 21.07
N ARG A 677 7.01 4.82 21.16
CA ARG A 677 5.68 4.94 21.79
C ARG A 677 4.73 5.73 20.92
N ARG A 678 3.45 5.69 21.26
CA ARG A 678 2.41 6.48 20.58
C ARG A 678 2.73 7.97 20.59
N LEU A 679 3.19 8.53 21.71
CA LEU A 679 3.78 9.87 21.74
C LEU A 679 5.21 9.77 21.20
N GLN A 680 5.39 10.27 19.98
CA GLN A 680 6.67 10.34 19.29
C GLN A 680 7.28 11.73 19.47
N TYR A 681 8.59 11.83 19.51
CA TYR A 681 9.24 13.14 19.57
C TYR A 681 10.50 13.18 18.73
N MET A 682 10.78 14.37 18.22
CA MET A 682 11.95 14.67 17.42
C MET A 682 12.68 15.88 17.97
N VAL A 683 13.99 15.76 18.12
CA VAL A 683 14.90 16.88 18.33
C VAL A 683 15.60 17.16 17.00
N ASN A 684 15.54 18.39 16.54
CA ASN A 684 16.10 18.76 15.24
C ASN A 684 16.92 20.02 15.38
N ALA A 685 18.18 19.97 14.94
CA ALA A 685 19.08 21.12 14.81
C ALA A 685 19.45 21.27 13.34
N PHE A 686 19.28 22.45 12.79
CA PHE A 686 19.45 22.63 11.36
C PHE A 686 19.90 24.05 10.99
N GLN A 687 20.50 24.13 9.85
CA GLN A 687 20.69 25.34 9.07
C GLN A 687 20.29 25.02 7.63
N TYR A 688 19.33 25.71 7.09
CA TYR A 688 18.97 25.57 5.68
C TYR A 688 18.74 26.91 5.01
N THR A 689 18.76 26.90 3.68
CA THR A 689 18.73 28.07 2.84
C THR A 689 17.54 27.99 1.90
N GLN A 690 16.77 29.07 1.82
CA GLN A 690 15.65 29.26 0.90
C GLN A 690 15.98 30.37 -0.08
N TYR A 691 15.70 30.15 -1.38
CA TYR A 691 15.90 31.12 -2.44
C TYR A 691 14.59 31.81 -2.80
N TYR A 692 14.62 33.11 -3.04
CA TYR A 692 13.49 33.94 -3.44
C TYR A 692 13.73 34.63 -4.78
N TYR A 693 12.63 34.78 -5.55
CA TYR A 693 12.62 35.23 -6.92
C TYR A 693 11.67 36.41 -7.09
N LEU A 694 12.13 37.64 -6.94
CA LEU A 694 11.33 38.87 -6.96
C LEU A 694 11.21 39.48 -8.38
N ARG A 695 10.98 38.65 -9.41
CA ARG A 695 10.84 39.17 -10.77
C ARG A 695 9.40 39.12 -11.29
N SER A 696 9.11 40.04 -12.23
CA SER A 696 7.81 40.23 -12.84
C SER A 696 7.34 38.99 -13.62
N PHE A 697 6.03 38.77 -13.61
CA PHE A 697 5.36 37.80 -14.47
C PHE A 697 5.67 38.00 -15.97
N TYR A 698 5.95 39.22 -16.40
CA TYR A 698 6.28 39.52 -17.80
C TYR A 698 7.62 38.99 -18.27
N ASP A 699 8.46 38.49 -17.40
CA ASP A 699 9.73 37.84 -17.81
C ASP A 699 9.35 36.55 -18.60
N PRO A 700 9.80 36.43 -19.87
CA PRO A 700 9.48 35.28 -20.73
C PRO A 700 9.99 33.93 -20.17
N TYR A 701 10.99 33.97 -19.29
CA TYR A 701 11.60 32.77 -18.70
C TYR A 701 11.16 32.53 -17.24
N TRP A 702 10.07 33.14 -16.80
CA TRP A 702 9.61 33.06 -15.42
C TRP A 702 9.38 31.61 -14.92
N SER A 703 9.05 30.68 -15.82
CA SER A 703 8.84 29.27 -15.51
C SER A 703 10.10 28.42 -15.45
N LEU A 704 11.23 28.96 -15.96
CA LEU A 704 12.52 28.27 -16.03
C LEU A 704 13.53 28.80 -15.01
N ARG A 705 13.04 29.32 -13.89
CA ARG A 705 13.89 29.93 -12.85
C ARG A 705 14.75 28.89 -12.16
N THR A 706 16.02 29.23 -12.00
CA THR A 706 17.00 28.47 -11.22
C THR A 706 17.44 29.32 -10.02
N TYR A 707 18.22 28.75 -9.12
CA TYR A 707 18.83 29.49 -8.01
C TYR A 707 19.74 30.68 -8.50
N ARG A 708 20.20 30.68 -9.77
CA ARG A 708 20.95 31.80 -10.36
C ARG A 708 20.08 33.05 -10.58
N ASP A 709 18.81 32.85 -10.76
CA ASP A 709 17.81 33.88 -10.94
C ASP A 709 17.25 34.39 -9.61
N ALA A 710 17.69 33.81 -8.50
CA ALA A 710 17.29 34.26 -7.17
C ALA A 710 17.75 35.67 -6.90
N THR A 711 16.90 36.48 -6.33
CA THR A 711 17.16 37.86 -5.94
C THR A 711 17.56 37.99 -4.47
N ALA A 712 17.15 37.01 -3.66
CA ALA A 712 17.45 36.94 -2.24
C ALA A 712 17.59 35.53 -1.75
N VAL A 713 18.24 35.39 -0.62
CA VAL A 713 18.38 34.13 0.14
C VAL A 713 17.97 34.37 1.58
N ARG A 714 17.20 33.46 2.14
CA ARG A 714 16.93 33.37 3.58
C ARG A 714 17.67 32.18 4.15
N LYS A 715 18.56 32.44 5.08
CA LYS A 715 19.21 31.41 5.89
C LYS A 715 18.44 31.26 7.20
N ILE A 716 18.06 30.04 7.55
CA ILE A 716 17.35 29.72 8.79
C ILE A 716 18.22 28.76 9.59
N THR A 717 18.66 29.19 10.75
CA THR A 717 19.40 28.36 11.70
C THR A 717 18.52 28.13 12.92
N GLY A 718 18.38 26.91 13.38
CA GLY A 718 17.46 26.64 14.48
C GLY A 718 17.68 25.32 15.17
N VAL A 719 17.08 25.25 16.36
CA VAL A 719 16.91 24.01 17.14
C VAL A 719 15.45 23.94 17.57
N ASN A 720 14.81 22.80 17.34
CA ASN A 720 13.46 22.59 17.83
C ASN A 720 13.25 21.18 18.43
N VAL A 721 12.29 21.10 19.32
CA VAL A 721 11.74 19.86 19.85
C VAL A 721 10.28 19.80 19.40
N SER A 722 9.92 18.72 18.73
CA SER A 722 8.57 18.46 18.26
C SER A 722 8.03 17.18 18.85
N ALA A 723 6.77 17.20 19.26
CA ALA A 723 6.03 16.05 19.74
C ALA A 723 4.86 15.75 18.81
N TYR A 724 4.68 14.49 18.47
CA TYR A 724 3.65 14.00 17.54
C TYR A 724 2.77 13.00 18.28
N TYR A 725 1.46 13.21 18.29
CA TYR A 725 0.51 12.29 18.88
C TYR A 725 -0.56 11.89 17.87
N PRO A 726 -0.46 10.70 17.26
CA PRO A 726 -1.48 10.19 16.37
C PRO A 726 -2.70 9.70 17.18
N PHE A 727 -3.87 10.27 16.91
CA PHE A 727 -5.15 9.80 17.46
C PHE A 727 -5.58 8.48 16.83
N ASN A 728 -5.35 8.37 15.53
CA ASN A 728 -5.61 7.20 14.68
C ASN A 728 -4.75 7.28 13.42
N ARG A 729 -4.92 6.32 12.50
CA ARG A 729 -4.19 6.27 11.23
C ARG A 729 -4.31 7.55 10.40
N TYR A 730 -5.37 8.34 10.59
CA TYR A 730 -5.68 9.49 9.72
C TYR A 730 -5.45 10.85 10.36
N HIS A 731 -5.48 10.94 11.69
CA HIS A 731 -5.46 12.21 12.40
C HIS A 731 -4.37 12.23 13.46
N ARG A 732 -3.64 13.34 13.53
CA ARG A 732 -2.63 13.58 14.58
C ARG A 732 -2.63 15.04 15.02
N THR A 733 -2.20 15.28 16.23
CA THR A 733 -1.74 16.59 16.67
C THR A 733 -0.22 16.61 16.71
N GLN A 734 0.32 17.77 16.48
CA GLN A 734 1.75 18.04 16.58
C GLN A 734 1.94 19.31 17.37
N ALA A 735 2.84 19.27 18.35
CA ALA A 735 3.28 20.44 19.11
C ALA A 735 4.78 20.61 18.96
N SER A 736 5.26 21.83 18.83
CA SER A 736 6.70 22.09 18.79
C SER A 736 7.05 23.38 19.52
N ILE A 737 8.26 23.41 20.07
CA ILE A 737 8.92 24.60 20.58
C ILE A 737 10.32 24.64 19.98
N GLY A 738 10.73 25.81 19.52
CA GLY A 738 12.04 25.96 18.89
C GLY A 738 12.55 27.38 18.89
N TYR A 739 13.86 27.47 18.92
CA TYR A 739 14.59 28.69 18.68
C TYR A 739 15.05 28.74 17.22
N TYR A 740 14.78 29.83 16.53
CA TYR A 740 15.15 30.03 15.14
C TYR A 740 15.79 31.39 14.96
N ASN A 741 16.86 31.47 14.18
CA ASN A 741 17.48 32.69 13.73
C ASN A 741 17.32 32.81 12.22
N TYR A 742 16.79 33.93 11.76
CA TYR A 742 16.54 34.24 10.37
C TYR A 742 17.48 35.31 9.92
N GLU A 743 18.21 35.03 8.81
CA GLU A 743 19.11 35.99 8.13
C GLU A 743 18.71 36.03 6.66
N GLU A 744 18.49 37.24 6.12
CA GLU A 744 18.17 37.45 4.71
C GLU A 744 19.29 38.19 4.04
N ASP A 745 19.80 37.61 2.92
CA ASP A 745 20.82 38.22 2.05
C ASP A 745 20.23 38.56 0.68
N TYR A 746 20.46 39.76 0.20
CA TYR A 746 20.07 40.19 -1.13
C TYR A 746 21.26 40.16 -2.06
N PHE A 747 21.11 39.54 -3.24
CA PHE A 747 22.17 39.46 -4.24
C PHE A 747 22.38 40.76 -4.98
N ASP A 748 21.37 41.64 -5.04
CA ASP A 748 21.46 42.98 -5.57
C ASP A 748 21.37 43.99 -4.42
N PRO A 749 22.46 44.77 -4.19
CA PRO A 749 22.47 45.79 -3.14
C PRO A 749 21.38 46.87 -3.28
N LEU A 750 20.90 47.14 -4.50
CA LEU A 750 19.79 48.06 -4.75
C LEU A 750 18.49 47.59 -4.10
N TYR A 751 18.20 46.30 -4.13
CA TYR A 751 17.02 45.75 -3.45
C TYR A 751 17.13 45.82 -1.93
N GLY A 752 18.33 45.72 -1.39
CA GLY A 752 18.63 45.92 0.03
C GLY A 752 18.59 47.40 0.46
N ALA A 753 19.13 48.30 -0.38
CA ALA A 753 19.25 49.73 -0.05
C ALA A 753 17.94 50.51 -0.22
N VAL A 754 17.10 50.16 -1.17
CA VAL A 754 15.84 50.89 -1.45
C VAL A 754 14.76 50.63 -0.41
N GLY A 755 14.97 49.67 0.50
CA GLY A 755 13.98 49.34 1.54
C GLY A 755 12.60 49.02 0.92
N LEU A 756 12.60 48.64 -0.38
CA LEU A 756 11.38 48.44 -1.19
C LEU A 756 10.36 47.53 -0.51
N TYR A 757 10.79 46.87 0.49
CA TYR A 757 9.92 45.95 1.16
C TYR A 757 9.89 46.13 2.67
N GLY A 758 10.66 46.91 3.38
CA GLY A 758 10.49 47.10 4.85
C GLY A 758 10.20 45.84 5.65
N MET A 759 10.38 44.67 5.01
CA MET A 759 9.83 43.36 5.31
C MET A 759 10.90 42.33 5.61
N PHE A 760 12.13 42.82 5.87
CA PHE A 760 13.20 41.95 6.27
C PHE A 760 12.83 41.24 7.57
N TRP A 761 12.71 39.96 7.49
CA TRP A 761 12.45 39.13 8.64
C TRP A 761 13.76 38.60 9.19
N ASN A 762 14.61 39.51 9.66
CA ASN A 762 15.89 39.21 10.26
C ASN A 762 15.73 39.20 11.80
N GLY A 763 16.36 38.26 12.44
CA GLY A 763 16.39 38.18 13.90
C GLY A 763 16.02 36.78 14.45
N SER A 764 16.05 36.70 15.74
CA SER A 764 15.79 35.47 16.46
C SER A 764 14.34 35.40 16.96
N ILE A 765 13.78 34.21 17.00
CA ILE A 765 12.45 33.92 17.56
C ILE A 765 12.50 32.65 18.40
N LEU A 766 11.90 32.69 19.58
CA LEU A 766 11.49 31.48 20.29
C LEU A 766 10.01 31.25 19.95
N SER A 767 9.72 30.22 19.18
CA SER A 767 8.36 29.92 18.71
C SER A 767 7.79 28.66 19.31
N ALA A 768 6.55 28.73 19.79
CA ALA A 768 5.75 27.56 20.13
C ALA A 768 4.64 27.39 19.09
N SER A 769 4.37 26.15 18.66
CA SER A 769 3.33 25.86 17.69
C SER A 769 2.53 24.61 18.02
N VAL A 770 1.26 24.62 17.57
CA VAL A 770 0.38 23.45 17.63
C VAL A 770 -0.29 23.30 16.28
N SER A 771 -0.36 22.07 15.79
CA SER A 771 -0.99 21.74 14.52
C SER A 771 -1.94 20.53 14.68
N LEU A 772 -3.07 20.58 13.96
CA LEU A 772 -3.97 19.45 13.77
C LEU A 772 -3.91 19.05 12.30
N ILE A 773 -3.57 17.80 12.04
CA ILE A 773 -3.34 17.26 10.70
C ILE A 773 -4.22 16.04 10.48
N GLY A 774 -4.91 16.01 9.33
CA GLY A 774 -5.72 14.87 8.92
C GLY A 774 -5.43 14.46 7.47
N GLU A 775 -5.39 13.14 7.22
CA GLU A 775 -5.08 12.56 5.92
C GLU A 775 -5.93 11.31 5.68
N THR A 776 -6.99 11.44 4.90
CA THR A 776 -7.87 10.32 4.51
C THR A 776 -7.75 9.95 3.04
N THR A 777 -6.75 10.51 2.33
CA THR A 777 -6.58 10.28 0.90
C THR A 777 -6.30 8.83 0.57
N ARG A 778 -6.80 8.42 -0.60
CA ARG A 778 -6.42 7.18 -1.27
C ARG A 778 -5.39 7.51 -2.34
N PHE A 779 -4.26 6.82 -2.28
CA PHE A 779 -3.17 6.98 -3.23
C PHE A 779 -3.13 5.81 -4.20
N LYS A 780 -2.96 6.12 -5.48
CA LYS A 780 -2.71 5.12 -6.53
C LYS A 780 -1.40 5.47 -7.23
N TYR A 781 -0.43 4.59 -7.14
CA TYR A 781 0.79 4.75 -7.91
C TYR A 781 0.51 4.54 -9.41
N PRO A 782 1.02 5.39 -10.31
CA PRO A 782 1.85 6.58 -10.04
C PRO A 782 1.03 7.88 -9.93
N TYR A 783 -0.29 7.86 -10.00
CA TYR A 783 -1.18 9.04 -10.11
C TYR A 783 -1.26 9.91 -8.84
N GLY A 784 -0.75 9.45 -7.70
CA GLY A 784 -0.87 10.19 -6.45
C GLY A 784 -2.28 10.09 -5.83
N PRO A 785 -2.79 11.16 -5.18
CA PRO A 785 -4.10 11.16 -4.56
C PRO A 785 -5.23 11.02 -5.60
N ILE A 786 -6.13 10.05 -5.40
CA ILE A 786 -7.29 9.80 -6.27
C ILE A 786 -8.64 10.03 -5.60
N ALA A 787 -8.70 10.00 -4.29
CA ALA A 787 -9.92 10.22 -3.51
C ALA A 787 -9.57 10.65 -2.08
N GLY A 788 -10.55 11.21 -1.34
CA GLY A 788 -10.40 11.56 0.09
C GLY A 788 -10.08 13.01 0.37
N ASN A 789 -9.57 13.28 1.57
CA ASN A 789 -9.29 14.64 2.04
C ASN A 789 -7.95 14.72 2.76
N THR A 790 -7.32 15.90 2.68
CA THR A 790 -6.19 16.28 3.51
C THR A 790 -6.45 17.63 4.14
N PHE A 791 -6.12 17.81 5.41
CA PHE A 791 -6.11 19.12 6.04
C PHE A 791 -4.95 19.27 7.02
N ALA A 792 -4.46 20.49 7.13
CA ALA A 792 -3.51 20.92 8.16
C ALA A 792 -3.91 22.29 8.68
N LEU A 793 -4.16 22.35 9.98
CA LEU A 793 -4.46 23.60 10.69
C LEU A 793 -3.32 23.82 11.68
N SER A 794 -2.67 24.98 11.65
CA SER A 794 -1.56 25.28 12.54
C SER A 794 -1.65 26.69 13.09
N VAL A 795 -1.27 26.81 14.35
CA VAL A 795 -1.09 28.09 15.05
C VAL A 795 0.31 28.09 15.62
N SER A 796 1.04 29.16 15.41
CA SER A 796 2.35 29.39 16.04
C SER A 796 2.40 30.76 16.71
N GLN A 797 3.11 30.83 17.83
CA GLN A 797 3.29 32.03 18.63
C GLN A 797 4.78 32.27 18.87
N GLY A 798 5.28 33.43 18.43
CA GLY A 798 6.59 33.95 18.85
C GLY A 798 6.48 34.46 20.30
N LEU A 799 7.23 33.83 21.20
CA LEU A 799 7.17 34.11 22.64
C LEU A 799 7.99 35.37 22.95
N PRO A 800 7.46 36.29 23.77
CA PRO A 800 8.09 37.57 24.11
C PRO A 800 9.16 37.40 25.21
N VAL A 801 10.21 36.64 24.93
CA VAL A 801 11.28 36.35 25.91
C VAL A 801 12.21 37.57 26.08
N SER A 802 12.42 38.36 25.04
CA SER A 802 13.23 39.58 25.00
C SER A 802 12.67 40.54 23.96
N THR A 803 12.95 41.83 24.15
CA THR A 803 12.55 42.89 23.22
C THR A 803 13.24 42.77 21.86
N SER A 804 14.36 42.06 21.78
CA SER A 804 15.11 41.77 20.56
C SER A 804 14.56 40.59 19.79
N PHE A 805 13.68 39.75 20.38
CA PHE A 805 13.07 38.62 19.73
C PHE A 805 11.90 39.06 18.86
N LEU A 806 11.76 38.39 17.71
CA LEU A 806 10.61 38.57 16.83
C LEU A 806 9.34 38.07 17.51
N GLN A 807 8.27 38.88 17.42
CA GLN A 807 6.99 38.58 18.08
C GLN A 807 5.86 38.59 17.06
N ASN A 808 5.23 37.45 16.90
CA ASN A 808 4.05 37.29 16.02
C ASN A 808 3.17 36.12 16.45
N THR A 809 1.93 36.17 16.02
CA THR A 809 1.01 35.05 16.00
C THR A 809 0.73 34.70 14.54
N THR A 810 0.96 33.48 14.17
CA THR A 810 0.76 33.01 12.79
C THR A 810 -0.24 31.86 12.77
N VAL A 811 -1.24 31.95 11.85
CA VAL A 811 -2.23 30.89 11.62
C VAL A 811 -2.15 30.46 10.18
N GLN A 812 -2.20 29.17 9.94
CA GLN A 812 -2.21 28.57 8.58
C GLN A 812 -3.26 27.47 8.51
N ALA A 813 -3.92 27.37 7.35
CA ALA A 813 -4.83 26.29 6.99
C ALA A 813 -4.50 25.80 5.57
N ASP A 814 -4.31 24.52 5.35
CA ASP A 814 -4.21 23.86 4.04
C ASP A 814 -5.28 22.77 3.98
N LEU A 815 -6.25 22.93 3.11
CA LEU A 815 -7.41 22.06 2.97
C LEU A 815 -7.42 21.50 1.54
N ARG A 816 -7.54 20.19 1.39
CA ARG A 816 -7.55 19.52 0.09
C ARG A 816 -8.66 18.50 0.02
N LYS A 817 -9.31 18.40 -1.14
CA LYS A 817 -10.36 17.44 -1.45
C LYS A 817 -10.13 16.81 -2.81
N TYR A 818 -10.22 15.48 -2.86
CA TYR A 818 -10.11 14.70 -4.09
C TYR A 818 -11.39 13.93 -4.30
N ILE A 819 -12.09 14.22 -5.40
CA ILE A 819 -13.41 13.65 -5.74
C ILE A 819 -13.22 12.81 -6.99
N ASN A 820 -13.13 11.47 -6.81
CA ASN A 820 -13.06 10.55 -7.92
C ASN A 820 -14.42 10.44 -8.61
N ILE A 821 -14.42 10.55 -9.95
CA ILE A 821 -15.63 10.46 -10.77
C ILE A 821 -15.73 9.07 -11.42
N GLY A 822 -14.62 8.39 -11.57
CA GLY A 822 -14.47 7.06 -12.17
C GLY A 822 -13.26 6.96 -13.08
N SER A 823 -12.76 5.73 -13.26
CA SER A 823 -11.62 5.43 -14.16
C SER A 823 -10.41 6.35 -13.97
N ASP A 824 -10.04 6.64 -12.70
CA ASP A 824 -8.95 7.54 -12.32
C ASP A 824 -9.13 9.03 -12.73
N THR A 825 -10.34 9.39 -13.17
CA THR A 825 -10.72 10.78 -13.44
C THR A 825 -11.22 11.42 -12.16
N LEU A 826 -10.69 12.59 -11.82
CA LEU A 826 -11.02 13.25 -10.55
C LEU A 826 -11.03 14.77 -10.63
N PHE A 827 -11.78 15.38 -9.72
CA PHE A 827 -11.61 16.78 -9.33
C PHE A 827 -10.73 16.86 -8.10
N ALA A 828 -9.67 17.67 -8.16
CA ALA A 828 -8.84 18.03 -7.03
C ALA A 828 -9.06 19.51 -6.69
N VAL A 829 -9.34 19.79 -5.43
CA VAL A 829 -9.56 21.15 -4.92
C VAL A 829 -8.62 21.38 -3.76
N ARG A 830 -7.93 22.51 -3.75
CA ARG A 830 -7.09 22.95 -2.65
C ARG A 830 -7.44 24.38 -2.26
N PHE A 831 -7.46 24.64 -0.98
CA PHE A 831 -7.48 25.98 -0.40
C PHE A 831 -6.38 26.08 0.64
N LYS A 832 -5.52 27.08 0.52
CA LYS A 832 -4.52 27.40 1.54
C LYS A 832 -4.65 28.87 1.93
N GLY A 833 -4.87 29.09 3.22
CA GLY A 833 -4.96 30.41 3.81
C GLY A 833 -3.96 30.57 4.94
N PHE A 834 -3.46 31.79 5.13
CA PHE A 834 -2.54 32.11 6.19
C PHE A 834 -2.60 33.59 6.56
N PHE A 835 -2.32 33.86 7.81
CA PHE A 835 -2.12 35.24 8.28
C PHE A 835 -1.14 35.28 9.44
N SER A 836 -0.43 36.40 9.55
CA SER A 836 0.47 36.67 10.68
C SER A 836 0.25 38.09 11.21
N ARG A 837 0.18 38.19 12.53
CA ARG A 837 0.00 39.45 13.24
C ARG A 837 0.99 39.60 14.40
N GLY A 838 1.22 40.81 14.85
CA GLY A 838 2.11 41.13 15.97
C GLY A 838 3.04 42.28 15.66
N LYS A 839 4.06 42.43 16.52
CA LYS A 839 5.11 43.47 16.30
C LYS A 839 5.90 43.20 15.02
N ASN A 840 6.24 41.93 14.78
CA ASN A 840 7.02 41.46 13.63
C ASN A 840 6.21 40.36 12.91
N PRO A 841 5.19 40.71 12.08
CA PRO A 841 4.41 39.70 11.37
C PRO A 841 5.30 38.84 10.46
N TYR A 842 5.03 37.54 10.43
CA TYR A 842 5.76 36.63 9.54
C TYR A 842 5.47 36.96 8.07
N VAL A 843 6.46 36.83 7.23
CA VAL A 843 6.35 37.08 5.79
C VAL A 843 6.27 35.73 5.07
N PHE A 844 5.14 35.48 4.41
CA PHE A 844 4.91 34.31 3.58
C PHE A 844 5.34 34.60 2.15
N TYR A 845 5.83 33.55 1.49
CA TYR A 845 6.21 33.55 0.10
C TYR A 845 5.53 32.37 -0.60
N TRP A 846 4.88 32.63 -1.75
CA TRP A 846 4.26 31.58 -2.54
C TRP A 846 4.22 31.96 -4.02
N GLY A 847 3.70 31.06 -4.87
CA GLY A 847 3.61 31.16 -6.31
C GLY A 847 4.44 30.07 -7.00
N GLY A 848 4.14 29.84 -8.24
CA GLY A 848 4.73 28.77 -9.03
C GLY A 848 4.00 27.41 -8.90
N ASN A 849 4.46 26.46 -9.64
CA ASN A 849 4.02 25.04 -9.67
C ASN A 849 2.55 24.77 -9.23
N ASN A 850 2.37 24.06 -8.12
CA ASN A 850 1.05 23.70 -7.57
C ASN A 850 0.38 24.80 -6.71
N GLU A 851 0.87 26.02 -6.75
CA GLU A 851 0.29 27.11 -5.95
C GLU A 851 -0.44 28.10 -6.84
N VAL A 852 0.27 28.99 -7.53
CA VAL A 852 -0.32 29.95 -8.50
C VAL A 852 0.57 29.93 -9.74
N ARG A 853 0.15 29.21 -10.76
CA ARG A 853 0.97 28.93 -11.93
C ARG A 853 1.30 30.17 -12.77
N SER A 854 0.51 31.24 -12.67
CA SER A 854 0.81 32.51 -13.35
C SER A 854 1.88 33.34 -12.66
N ALA A 855 2.24 33.03 -11.44
CA ALA A 855 3.30 33.72 -10.69
C ALA A 855 4.63 32.96 -10.79
N SER A 856 5.75 33.67 -10.70
CA SER A 856 7.05 33.02 -10.55
C SER A 856 7.15 32.30 -9.21
N TYR A 857 8.05 31.35 -9.14
CA TYR A 857 8.29 30.59 -7.91
C TYR A 857 8.65 31.52 -6.74
N TYR A 858 7.90 31.46 -5.63
CA TYR A 858 8.04 32.32 -4.45
C TYR A 858 8.05 33.85 -4.71
N SER A 859 7.32 34.32 -5.75
CA SER A 859 7.34 35.74 -6.10
C SER A 859 6.25 36.56 -5.43
N ILE A 860 5.23 35.93 -4.84
CA ILE A 860 4.18 36.60 -4.09
C ILE A 860 4.59 36.66 -2.63
N ILE A 861 4.54 37.86 -2.06
CA ILE A 861 4.99 38.16 -0.70
C ILE A 861 3.86 38.80 0.08
N ALA A 862 3.54 38.28 1.29
CA ALA A 862 2.52 38.87 2.14
C ALA A 862 2.61 38.43 3.61
N ASN A 863 1.94 39.18 4.50
CA ASN A 863 1.71 38.77 5.88
C ASN A 863 0.40 37.99 6.03
N GLU A 864 -0.58 38.25 5.18
CA GLU A 864 -1.83 37.51 5.10
C GLU A 864 -2.24 37.28 3.65
N GLY A 865 -2.84 36.14 3.39
CA GLY A 865 -3.26 35.79 2.06
C GLY A 865 -3.85 34.39 1.97
N TRP A 866 -4.29 34.06 0.78
CA TRP A 866 -4.79 32.74 0.47
C TRP A 866 -4.63 32.45 -1.01
N TYR A 867 -4.60 31.18 -1.36
CA TYR A 867 -4.76 30.72 -2.73
C TYR A 867 -5.67 29.50 -2.80
N ALA A 868 -6.30 29.34 -3.94
CA ALA A 868 -7.15 28.19 -4.25
C ALA A 868 -6.80 27.61 -5.61
N ASN A 869 -6.84 26.30 -5.70
CA ASN A 869 -6.61 25.54 -6.92
C ASN A 869 -7.82 24.63 -7.17
N LEU A 870 -8.26 24.57 -8.42
CA LEU A 870 -9.23 23.62 -8.92
C LEU A 870 -8.61 22.91 -10.10
N GLU A 871 -8.56 21.57 -10.06
CA GLU A 871 -8.02 20.77 -11.14
C GLU A 871 -8.97 19.65 -11.52
N PHE A 872 -9.11 19.45 -12.81
CA PHE A 872 -9.75 18.28 -13.39
C PHE A 872 -8.65 17.41 -14.02
N ARG A 873 -8.43 16.24 -13.46
CA ARG A 873 -7.39 15.30 -13.85
C ARG A 873 -8.01 14.08 -14.51
N LEU A 874 -7.48 13.68 -15.67
CA LEU A 874 -8.00 12.54 -16.45
C LEU A 874 -6.85 11.68 -17.01
N PRO A 875 -6.98 10.34 -16.98
CA PRO A 875 -6.01 9.47 -17.64
C PRO A 875 -6.16 9.60 -19.16
N LEU A 876 -5.07 9.89 -19.86
CA LEU A 876 -5.03 9.94 -21.33
C LEU A 876 -4.50 8.64 -21.91
N ILE A 877 -3.40 8.15 -21.35
CA ILE A 877 -2.73 6.92 -21.78
C ILE A 877 -2.29 6.18 -20.53
N ASN A 878 -2.82 4.98 -20.29
CA ASN A 878 -2.41 4.14 -19.16
C ASN A 878 -1.05 3.49 -19.40
N ALA A 879 -0.83 2.99 -20.60
CA ALA A 879 0.46 2.47 -21.05
C ALA A 879 0.47 2.38 -22.58
N ALA A 880 1.58 2.77 -23.20
CA ALA A 880 1.80 2.60 -24.65
C ALA A 880 3.16 1.92 -24.88
N SER A 881 3.16 0.84 -25.62
CA SER A 881 4.39 0.19 -26.05
C SER A 881 4.95 0.92 -27.26
N THR A 882 6.17 1.42 -27.16
CA THR A 882 6.87 2.16 -28.21
C THR A 882 8.18 1.47 -28.58
N ILE A 883 8.82 1.93 -29.65
CA ILE A 883 10.11 1.42 -30.11
C ILE A 883 11.21 1.66 -29.04
N ILE A 884 11.05 2.69 -28.21
CA ILE A 884 12.00 3.05 -27.14
C ILE A 884 11.63 2.45 -25.76
N GLY A 885 10.56 1.67 -25.69
CA GLY A 885 10.05 1.05 -24.46
C GLY A 885 8.61 1.41 -24.16
N GLN A 886 8.15 1.01 -22.98
CA GLN A 886 6.82 1.35 -22.51
C GLN A 886 6.78 2.79 -22.01
N ILE A 887 5.87 3.61 -22.58
CA ILE A 887 5.59 4.98 -22.15
C ILE A 887 4.23 4.98 -21.42
N GLY A 888 4.14 5.72 -20.36
CA GLY A 888 2.91 5.89 -19.58
C GLY A 888 3.10 5.49 -18.12
N PRO A 889 2.12 5.85 -17.28
CA PRO A 889 0.89 6.54 -17.68
C PRO A 889 1.12 8.01 -18.06
N ILE A 890 0.23 8.55 -18.92
CA ILE A 890 0.14 9.98 -19.23
C ILE A 890 -1.21 10.46 -18.76
N ARG A 891 -1.21 11.51 -17.93
CA ARG A 891 -2.41 12.15 -17.39
C ARG A 891 -2.56 13.55 -17.95
N GLY A 892 -3.79 13.94 -18.32
CA GLY A 892 -4.15 15.32 -18.65
C GLY A 892 -4.69 16.04 -17.43
N THR A 893 -4.43 17.34 -17.35
CA THR A 893 -4.94 18.21 -16.28
C THR A 893 -5.50 19.50 -16.89
N LEU A 894 -6.73 19.86 -16.52
CA LEU A 894 -7.26 21.21 -16.70
C LEU A 894 -7.23 21.88 -15.33
N PHE A 895 -6.79 23.13 -15.26
CA PHE A 895 -6.63 23.80 -13.97
C PHE A 895 -7.08 25.25 -13.98
N PHE A 896 -7.45 25.70 -12.76
CA PHE A 896 -7.74 27.08 -12.44
C PHE A 896 -7.13 27.41 -11.07
N ASP A 897 -6.34 28.48 -11.00
CA ASP A 897 -5.71 28.99 -9.78
C ASP A 897 -6.13 30.42 -9.53
N ILE A 898 -6.29 30.81 -8.25
CA ILE A 898 -6.57 32.18 -7.84
C ILE A 898 -5.90 32.46 -6.49
N THR A 899 -5.40 33.69 -6.31
CA THR A 899 -4.76 34.11 -5.05
C THR A 899 -5.02 35.59 -4.74
N ARG A 900 -5.07 35.83 -3.43
CA ARG A 900 -5.07 37.19 -2.86
C ARG A 900 -3.95 37.30 -1.83
N ALA A 901 -3.33 38.47 -1.78
CA ALA A 901 -2.23 38.78 -0.88
C ALA A 901 -2.42 40.14 -0.22
N LYS A 902 -1.98 40.29 1.03
CA LYS A 902 -1.98 41.56 1.75
C LYS A 902 -0.73 41.69 2.61
N ILE A 903 -0.13 42.84 2.52
CA ILE A 903 1.01 43.24 3.36
C ILE A 903 0.54 44.25 4.39
N LYS A 904 1.00 44.16 5.61
CA LYS A 904 0.66 45.10 6.69
C LYS A 904 1.06 46.53 6.30
N GLY A 905 0.10 47.45 6.34
CA GLY A 905 0.31 48.87 5.97
C GLY A 905 0.08 49.19 4.49
N TYR A 906 -0.20 48.20 3.64
CA TYR A 906 -0.45 48.34 2.23
C TYR A 906 -1.87 47.86 1.83
N PRO A 907 -2.42 48.36 0.70
CA PRO A 907 -3.67 47.83 0.14
C PRO A 907 -3.54 46.33 -0.17
N ALA A 908 -4.66 45.61 -0.19
CA ALA A 908 -4.70 44.18 -0.54
C ALA A 908 -4.83 43.99 -2.06
N THR A 909 -3.96 44.65 -2.83
CA THR A 909 -3.98 44.65 -4.30
C THR A 909 -2.63 44.23 -4.88
N PHE A 910 -2.68 43.78 -6.13
CA PHE A 910 -1.48 43.47 -6.93
C PHE A 910 -1.27 44.59 -7.94
N ALA A 911 -0.08 45.18 -7.93
CA ALA A 911 0.36 46.08 -8.98
C ALA A 911 0.71 45.27 -10.24
N THR A 912 -0.02 45.45 -11.33
CA THR A 912 0.09 44.59 -12.51
C THR A 912 0.63 45.25 -13.75
N GLU A 913 0.44 46.57 -13.92
CA GLU A 913 0.83 47.31 -15.13
C GLU A 913 1.13 48.76 -14.78
N PHE A 914 2.23 49.27 -15.33
CA PHE A 914 2.56 50.69 -15.29
C PHE A 914 1.84 51.41 -16.45
N LEU A 915 0.98 52.33 -16.12
CA LEU A 915 0.15 53.08 -17.11
C LEU A 915 0.73 54.43 -17.53
N GLY A 916 1.71 54.93 -16.78
CA GLY A 916 2.31 56.24 -17.04
C GLY A 916 2.58 57.02 -15.75
N TYR A 917 2.74 58.30 -15.87
CA TYR A 917 2.86 59.23 -14.73
C TYR A 917 1.67 60.15 -14.71
N ASP A 918 1.27 60.55 -13.52
CA ASP A 918 0.28 61.65 -13.32
C ASP A 918 0.94 63.02 -13.47
N ASP A 919 0.11 64.06 -13.30
CA ASP A 919 0.58 65.47 -13.42
C ASP A 919 1.60 65.86 -12.33
N GLN A 920 1.77 65.05 -11.29
CA GLN A 920 2.76 65.20 -10.22
C GLN A 920 4.01 64.33 -10.38
N LEU A 921 4.16 63.68 -11.56
CA LEU A 921 5.21 62.72 -11.89
C LEU A 921 5.19 61.44 -10.99
N LEU A 922 4.01 61.11 -10.37
CA LEU A 922 3.82 59.86 -9.65
C LEU A 922 3.39 58.77 -10.61
N PRO A 923 3.91 57.54 -10.43
CA PRO A 923 3.56 56.42 -11.30
C PRO A 923 2.09 56.01 -11.14
N ILE A 924 1.35 56.01 -12.26
CA ILE A 924 0.00 55.44 -12.33
C ILE A 924 0.18 53.94 -12.55
N ILE A 925 -0.23 53.15 -11.57
CA ILE A 925 -0.11 51.70 -11.58
C ILE A 925 -1.53 51.09 -11.60
N ARG A 926 -1.75 50.13 -12.51
CA ARG A 926 -2.97 49.33 -12.49
C ARG A 926 -2.89 48.36 -11.31
N GLU A 927 -3.88 48.45 -10.44
CA GLU A 927 -4.04 47.53 -9.31
C GLU A 927 -5.23 46.58 -9.52
N VAL A 928 -5.13 45.37 -9.04
CA VAL A 928 -6.17 44.36 -9.08
C VAL A 928 -6.25 43.65 -7.73
N ASP A 929 -7.47 43.24 -7.33
CA ASP A 929 -7.68 42.57 -6.04
C ASP A 929 -7.09 41.19 -5.94
N ALA A 930 -7.06 40.47 -7.07
CA ALA A 930 -6.48 39.13 -7.13
C ALA A 930 -5.87 38.82 -8.50
N ILE A 931 -4.98 37.87 -8.51
CA ILE A 931 -4.42 37.28 -9.72
C ILE A 931 -4.70 35.78 -9.74
N GLY A 932 -4.73 35.22 -10.94
CA GLY A 932 -4.97 33.78 -11.11
C GLY A 932 -4.39 33.26 -12.40
N SER A 933 -4.68 32.01 -12.66
CA SER A 933 -4.30 31.35 -13.91
C SER A 933 -5.30 30.27 -14.28
N TYR A 934 -5.38 29.97 -15.56
CA TYR A 934 -6.04 28.78 -16.08
C TYR A 934 -5.20 28.18 -17.18
N GLY A 935 -5.44 26.92 -17.43
CA GLY A 935 -4.73 26.23 -18.48
C GLY A 935 -4.95 24.75 -18.50
N TYR A 936 -4.08 24.09 -19.24
CA TYR A 936 -4.07 22.64 -19.34
C TYR A 936 -2.63 22.13 -19.30
N GLY A 937 -2.46 20.87 -18.93
CA GLY A 937 -1.15 20.26 -18.82
C GLY A 937 -1.18 18.76 -19.07
N PHE A 938 0.02 18.23 -19.22
CA PHE A 938 0.29 16.81 -19.32
C PHE A 938 1.29 16.42 -18.24
N GLU A 939 1.01 15.32 -17.57
CA GLU A 939 1.90 14.69 -16.61
C GLU A 939 2.31 13.32 -17.13
N PHE A 940 3.57 13.01 -17.07
CA PHE A 940 4.13 11.70 -17.40
C PHE A 940 5.24 11.32 -16.43
N PHE A 941 5.54 10.03 -16.31
CA PHE A 941 6.54 9.55 -15.36
C PHE A 941 7.86 9.27 -16.09
N PHE A 942 8.93 9.84 -15.59
CA PHE A 942 10.28 9.63 -16.09
C PHE A 942 11.22 9.32 -14.93
N LEU A 943 11.88 8.16 -14.95
CA LEU A 943 12.75 7.65 -13.88
C LEU A 943 12.06 7.63 -12.49
N GLY A 944 10.77 7.35 -12.45
CA GLY A 944 9.99 7.30 -11.22
C GLY A 944 9.54 8.65 -10.66
N LEU A 945 9.84 9.74 -11.34
CA LEU A 945 9.43 11.10 -10.99
C LEU A 945 8.33 11.62 -11.93
N PRO A 946 7.29 12.27 -11.41
CA PRO A 946 6.29 12.93 -12.25
C PRO A 946 6.86 14.19 -12.88
N VAL A 947 6.67 14.32 -14.18
CA VAL A 947 7.12 15.42 -15.01
C VAL A 947 5.91 16.11 -15.61
N HIS A 948 5.82 17.42 -15.45
CA HIS A 948 4.69 18.24 -15.87
C HIS A 948 5.09 19.17 -17.02
N LEU A 949 4.25 19.18 -18.05
CA LEU A 949 4.30 20.14 -19.15
C LEU A 949 2.94 20.86 -19.16
N GLU A 950 2.94 22.13 -18.82
CA GLU A 950 1.73 22.93 -18.64
C GLU A 950 1.71 24.14 -19.58
N PHE A 951 0.48 24.50 -20.02
CA PHE A 951 0.20 25.70 -20.80
C PHE A 951 -0.69 26.61 -19.96
N VAL A 952 -0.12 27.71 -19.51
CA VAL A 952 -0.68 28.59 -18.48
C VAL A 952 -1.02 29.94 -19.05
N ARG A 953 -2.21 30.45 -18.80
CA ARG A 953 -2.61 31.82 -19.11
C ARG A 953 -2.98 32.57 -17.84
N ARG A 954 -2.50 33.80 -17.69
CA ARG A 954 -2.78 34.64 -16.52
C ARG A 954 -4.17 35.23 -16.57
N LEU A 955 -4.78 35.31 -15.40
CA LEU A 955 -6.02 36.04 -15.10
C LEU A 955 -5.72 37.15 -14.11
N GLU A 956 -6.43 38.28 -14.27
CA GLU A 956 -6.48 39.38 -13.33
C GLU A 956 -7.94 39.66 -12.95
N PHE A 957 -8.17 39.85 -11.65
CA PHE A 957 -9.47 40.13 -11.08
C PHE A 957 -9.46 41.57 -10.51
N PRO A 958 -9.96 42.55 -11.26
CA PRO A 958 -9.98 43.95 -10.82
C PRO A 958 -10.76 44.15 -9.53
N ASP A 959 -11.87 43.43 -9.37
CA ASP A 959 -12.76 43.48 -8.21
C ASP A 959 -13.25 42.07 -7.86
N LEU A 960 -12.86 41.54 -6.70
CA LEU A 960 -13.32 40.24 -6.22
C LEU A 960 -14.78 40.17 -5.79
N SER A 961 -15.46 41.34 -5.62
CA SER A 961 -16.92 41.37 -5.41
C SER A 961 -17.66 40.94 -6.68
N ARG A 962 -17.00 40.98 -7.83
CA ARG A 962 -17.47 40.54 -9.14
C ARG A 962 -16.61 39.40 -9.69
N PRO A 963 -16.64 38.18 -9.14
CA PRO A 963 -15.69 37.13 -9.41
C PRO A 963 -15.69 36.61 -10.85
N PHE A 964 -16.72 36.95 -11.64
CA PHE A 964 -16.79 36.59 -13.08
C PHE A 964 -16.31 37.71 -14.02
N ASP A 965 -15.93 38.86 -13.47
CA ASP A 965 -15.34 39.99 -14.21
C ASP A 965 -13.83 39.93 -14.12
N TRP A 966 -13.21 39.14 -15.00
CA TRP A 966 -11.77 38.97 -15.07
C TRP A 966 -11.17 39.30 -16.43
N ASP A 967 -9.95 39.80 -16.40
CA ASP A 967 -9.15 40.06 -17.59
C ASP A 967 -8.19 38.92 -17.90
N LYS A 968 -8.17 38.50 -19.15
CA LYS A 968 -7.15 37.56 -19.66
C LYS A 968 -5.94 38.34 -20.10
N LYS A 969 -4.76 38.04 -19.51
CA LYS A 969 -3.51 38.76 -19.85
C LYS A 969 -2.52 37.86 -20.58
N GLY A 970 -2.00 38.37 -21.68
CA GLY A 970 -0.98 37.71 -22.49
C GLY A 970 -1.45 36.43 -23.19
N ASN A 971 -0.52 35.70 -23.79
CA ASN A 971 -0.74 34.41 -24.44
C ASN A 971 -0.46 33.25 -23.47
N PHE A 972 -0.84 32.03 -23.84
CA PHE A 972 -0.40 30.85 -23.12
C PHE A 972 1.12 30.77 -23.06
N ARG A 973 1.65 30.46 -21.87
CA ARG A 973 3.06 30.24 -21.63
C ARG A 973 3.29 28.80 -21.23
N THR A 974 4.35 28.20 -21.76
CA THR A 974 4.75 26.84 -21.45
C THR A 974 5.51 26.82 -20.12
N ARG A 975 5.15 25.90 -19.25
CA ARG A 975 5.87 25.59 -18.02
C ARG A 975 6.31 24.13 -18.04
N PHE A 976 7.48 23.89 -17.50
CA PHE A 976 8.04 22.58 -17.26
C PHE A 976 8.49 22.49 -15.80
N TRP A 977 8.08 21.46 -15.10
CA TRP A 977 8.53 21.21 -13.74
C TRP A 977 8.47 19.73 -13.37
N ILE A 978 9.22 19.33 -12.33
CA ILE A 978 9.29 17.97 -11.83
C ILE A 978 8.83 17.98 -10.37
N GLY A 979 7.93 17.11 -9.99
CA GLY A 979 7.42 16.99 -8.61
C GLY A 979 6.02 16.39 -8.57
N PHE A 980 5.55 16.10 -7.37
CA PHE A 980 4.22 15.55 -7.17
C PHE A 980 3.16 16.66 -7.11
N ASP A 981 1.96 16.35 -7.56
CA ASP A 981 0.77 17.20 -7.40
C ASP A 981 0.40 17.37 -5.91
N PHE A 982 -0.38 18.43 -5.64
CA PHE A 982 -0.89 18.67 -4.29
C PHE A 982 -1.90 17.61 -3.86
#